data_b236b79a0162a2eacddf5ec8643b1af5
#
_entry.id   b236b79a0162a2eacddf5ec8643b1af5
#
_cell.length_a   1.000
_cell.length_b   1.000
_cell.length_c   1.000
_cell.angle_alpha   90.00
_cell.angle_beta   90.00
_cell.angle_gamma   90.00
#
_symmetry.space_group_name_H-M   'P 1'
#
loop_
_entity.id
_entity.type
_entity.pdbx_description
1 polymer ?
#
loop_
_entity_poly.entity_id
_entity_poly.type
_entity_poly.pdbx_seq_one_letter_code
_entity_poly.pdbx_strand_id
1 'polypeptide(L)'
;MVLYVILFFVATCIGMAISVYAFGTGGKRKKIFEDIYFSVEDTDGIGVLYTKTGEYSAILRMENPVQKYSANIDSYYEFTNLFAAITQTLGEGYALHKQDIFTRKQFKDESGNGHEFLSESYFRYFNGREYTDSMTYLTITQENKKSRLMSFDNKKWRDFLVKIRKVQDQLKDAGIKSEFLNKQEASQYVDRFFAMNFRDKMVSMTGFKVDDEMIGMGDRRCKVYSLVDVDCANLPTLIRPFTNIEVNNTSMPVDLVALVDSIPGVESVVYNQIIFVPNQKRELALLDKKKNRHASMPNPSNLIAVEDIKRVQEVIARENKQLVYTHYNLIVTVKPDTDIQKCTNHLENTFGRMGIHISKRAYNQLELFVNSFPGNCYGMNDDYDRFMTLGDAATCLMYKEKIVHSEDTPFKVYYTDRQGVPVAIDISGKEGRNKLTDNSNFFVLGPSGSGKSFYVNSMVRQAHEQDTDIVLVDTGNSYEGLCEYFGGKYISYTEEHPITMNPFKIKREEWNIEKLGFLKNLVMLIWKGSQGTVSKTEDRLIEQVINEYYDAYFTTKRVSNLCFNTFYEFSTERLPKICEENGLHGIDLSSYNYLLKDFYKGGSHEVTLNENMDSSLFDETFIVFEIDSIKDDPLLFPLVTLIIMDVFLQKMRIKKNRKMLIIEEAWKAIASPMMAEYIKYLYKTARKFWASVGVVTQEIQDIIGSEIVKEAIINNSDVVMLLDQSKFKERFDTIKAILGLTDVDCKKIFTINRLENKEGRSFFREVFIRRGQTSNVYGVEEPHECYMTYTTERAEKEALKLYKRELKCNHQQAIEAYCRDWDASGISKSLAFAQKVNQAGRVLRLSNTNK
;
A
#
# COMPACT_ATOMS: atom_id res chain seq x y z
N MET A 1 -27.83 -77.79 39.67
CA MET A 1 -26.54 -77.07 39.78
C MET A 1 -25.86 -76.90 38.43
N VAL A 2 -25.56 -77.95 37.64
CA VAL A 2 -24.90 -77.85 36.31
C VAL A 2 -25.68 -76.96 35.30
N LEU A 3 -27.02 -77.06 35.30
CA LEU A 3 -27.84 -76.19 34.39
C LEU A 3 -27.75 -74.71 34.71
N TYR A 4 -27.63 -74.32 35.97
CA TYR A 4 -27.48 -72.96 36.41
C TYR A 4 -26.07 -72.36 36.04
N VAL A 5 -25.05 -73.21 36.13
CA VAL A 5 -23.69 -72.84 35.76
C VAL A 5 -23.60 -72.59 34.23
N ILE A 6 -24.28 -73.49 33.45
CA ILE A 6 -24.33 -73.34 31.98
C ILE A 6 -25.09 -72.07 31.60
N LEU A 7 -26.27 -71.83 32.27
CA LEU A 7 -27.05 -70.60 32.04
C LEU A 7 -26.30 -69.31 32.40
N PHE A 8 -25.55 -69.34 33.49
CA PHE A 8 -24.71 -68.23 33.92
C PHE A 8 -23.56 -67.95 32.92
N PHE A 9 -22.94 -69.07 32.44
CA PHE A 9 -21.85 -68.95 31.45
C PHE A 9 -22.39 -68.41 30.09
N VAL A 10 -23.56 -68.90 29.66
CA VAL A 10 -24.22 -68.41 28.45
C VAL A 10 -24.64 -66.96 28.62
N ALA A 11 -25.19 -66.58 29.77
CA ALA A 11 -25.56 -65.15 30.02
C ALA A 11 -24.31 -64.23 30.07
N THR A 12 -23.19 -64.72 30.65
CA THR A 12 -21.91 -63.94 30.64
C THR A 12 -21.33 -63.82 29.22
N CYS A 13 -21.35 -64.90 28.41
CA CYS A 13 -20.91 -64.83 27.02
C CYS A 13 -21.77 -63.93 26.16
N ILE A 14 -23.09 -63.94 26.38
CA ILE A 14 -24.00 -62.99 25.68
C ILE A 14 -23.76 -61.59 26.20
N GLY A 15 -23.56 -61.39 27.50
CA GLY A 15 -23.19 -60.05 28.04
C GLY A 15 -21.85 -59.55 27.52
N MET A 16 -20.82 -60.43 27.38
CA MET A 16 -19.58 -60.09 26.75
C MET A 16 -19.75 -59.80 25.24
N ALA A 17 -20.53 -60.61 24.51
CA ALA A 17 -20.78 -60.35 23.09
C ALA A 17 -21.53 -59.06 22.86
N ILE A 18 -22.51 -58.70 23.71
CA ILE A 18 -23.21 -57.41 23.68
C ILE A 18 -22.25 -56.29 24.07
N SER A 19 -21.39 -56.51 25.06
CA SER A 19 -20.36 -55.51 25.43
C SER A 19 -19.34 -55.29 24.30
N VAL A 20 -18.84 -56.37 23.69
CA VAL A 20 -17.95 -56.29 22.53
C VAL A 20 -18.67 -55.67 21.33
N TYR A 21 -19.96 -55.97 21.12
CA TYR A 21 -20.76 -55.32 20.06
C TYR A 21 -21.07 -53.86 20.36
N ALA A 22 -21.37 -53.51 21.61
CA ALA A 22 -21.65 -52.14 22.03
C ALA A 22 -20.43 -51.28 22.23
N PHE A 23 -19.30 -51.86 22.67
CA PHE A 23 -18.07 -51.14 23.01
C PHE A 23 -16.85 -51.51 22.17
N GLY A 24 -16.88 -52.67 21.45
CA GLY A 24 -15.77 -53.26 20.74
C GLY A 24 -15.85 -53.20 19.20
N THR A 25 -16.96 -52.75 18.63
CA THR A 25 -16.96 -52.43 17.23
C THR A 25 -16.12 -51.19 17.06
N GLY A 26 -15.00 -51.35 16.36
CA GLY A 26 -14.13 -50.28 15.98
C GLY A 26 -14.92 -49.05 15.61
N GLY A 27 -14.73 -48.00 16.39
CA GLY A 27 -15.60 -46.85 16.37
C GLY A 27 -15.89 -46.44 14.93
N LYS A 28 -17.15 -46.44 14.54
CA LYS A 28 -17.56 -45.67 13.39
C LYS A 28 -16.92 -44.32 13.61
N ARG A 29 -15.94 -43.96 12.77
CA ARG A 29 -15.34 -42.62 12.79
C ARG A 29 -16.52 -41.67 12.68
N LYS A 30 -16.99 -41.16 13.83
CA LYS A 30 -17.99 -40.09 13.82
C LYS A 30 -17.38 -38.94 13.10
N LYS A 31 -17.95 -38.50 12.03
CA LYS A 31 -17.58 -37.24 11.40
C LYS A 31 -17.95 -36.18 12.42
N ILE A 32 -16.99 -35.40 12.93
CA ILE A 32 -17.20 -34.32 13.91
C ILE A 32 -18.26 -33.33 13.42
N PHE A 33 -18.34 -33.13 12.13
CA PHE A 33 -19.40 -32.31 11.52
C PHE A 33 -20.78 -32.80 11.97
N GLU A 34 -21.04 -34.10 11.91
CA GLU A 34 -22.32 -34.73 12.35
C GLU A 34 -22.57 -34.60 13.85
N ASP A 35 -21.56 -34.33 14.66
CA ASP A 35 -21.70 -34.11 16.08
C ASP A 35 -21.96 -32.66 16.48
N ILE A 36 -21.48 -31.68 15.69
CA ILE A 36 -21.61 -30.27 15.97
C ILE A 36 -22.78 -29.66 15.18
N TYR A 37 -22.79 -29.86 13.85
CA TYR A 37 -23.74 -29.22 12.96
C TYR A 37 -24.84 -30.19 12.52
N PHE A 38 -26.04 -29.65 12.42
CA PHE A 38 -27.18 -30.38 11.88
C PHE A 38 -27.26 -30.19 10.37
N SER A 39 -27.24 -28.92 9.91
CA SER A 39 -27.29 -28.58 8.49
C SER A 39 -26.77 -27.16 8.24
N VAL A 40 -26.55 -26.88 6.96
CA VAL A 40 -26.40 -25.50 6.42
C VAL A 40 -27.53 -25.29 5.44
N GLU A 41 -28.36 -24.28 5.67
CA GLU A 41 -29.50 -23.99 4.82
C GLU A 41 -29.38 -22.63 4.16
N ASP A 42 -29.94 -22.50 2.95
CA ASP A 42 -30.01 -21.22 2.28
C ASP A 42 -31.29 -20.47 2.70
N THR A 43 -31.13 -19.21 3.10
CA THR A 43 -32.24 -18.32 3.40
C THR A 43 -31.97 -16.97 2.75
N ASP A 44 -32.71 -16.66 1.69
CA ASP A 44 -32.56 -15.42 0.93
C ASP A 44 -31.10 -15.14 0.47
N GLY A 45 -30.38 -16.18 0.07
CA GLY A 45 -28.98 -16.12 -0.33
C GLY A 45 -27.96 -16.11 0.83
N ILE A 46 -28.42 -16.22 2.07
CA ILE A 46 -27.58 -16.32 3.28
C ILE A 46 -27.47 -17.77 3.71
N GLY A 47 -26.25 -18.27 3.85
CA GLY A 47 -25.96 -19.59 4.40
C GLY A 47 -26.09 -19.59 5.93
N VAL A 48 -27.16 -20.21 6.46
CA VAL A 48 -27.40 -20.31 7.88
C VAL A 48 -26.94 -21.65 8.39
N LEU A 49 -26.04 -21.65 9.38
CA LEU A 49 -25.58 -22.84 10.10
C LEU A 49 -26.55 -23.18 11.22
N TYR A 50 -26.96 -24.44 11.29
CA TYR A 50 -27.74 -25.00 12.41
C TYR A 50 -26.89 -26.00 13.20
N THR A 51 -26.76 -25.77 14.51
CA THR A 51 -26.09 -26.70 15.40
C THR A 51 -27.07 -27.77 15.90
N LYS A 52 -26.55 -28.89 16.38
CA LYS A 52 -27.39 -29.93 17.03
C LYS A 52 -27.99 -29.52 18.39
N THR A 53 -27.42 -28.51 18.99
CA THR A 53 -27.94 -27.87 20.22
C THR A 53 -29.05 -26.88 19.94
N GLY A 54 -29.27 -26.56 18.66
CA GLY A 54 -30.39 -25.76 18.18
C GLY A 54 -30.08 -24.29 17.95
N GLU A 55 -28.82 -23.84 18.16
CA GLU A 55 -28.37 -22.52 17.78
C GLU A 55 -28.34 -22.39 16.25
N TYR A 56 -28.54 -21.18 15.77
CA TYR A 56 -28.40 -20.87 14.35
C TYR A 56 -27.54 -19.62 14.18
N SER A 57 -26.76 -19.63 13.11
CA SER A 57 -25.72 -18.65 12.89
C SER A 57 -25.63 -18.21 11.43
N ALA A 58 -25.35 -16.94 11.22
CA ALA A 58 -24.98 -16.39 9.92
C ALA A 58 -23.53 -15.89 9.96
N ILE A 59 -22.81 -16.07 8.87
CA ILE A 59 -21.41 -15.69 8.75
C ILE A 59 -21.26 -14.59 7.72
N LEU A 60 -20.58 -13.50 8.09
CA LEU A 60 -20.14 -12.44 7.20
C LEU A 60 -18.63 -12.56 6.98
N ARG A 61 -18.19 -12.48 5.74
CA ARG A 61 -16.81 -12.15 5.39
C ARG A 61 -16.69 -10.64 5.44
N MET A 62 -15.70 -10.10 6.16
CA MET A 62 -15.49 -8.66 6.30
C MET A 62 -14.03 -8.28 6.13
N GLU A 63 -13.78 -7.00 5.84
CA GLU A 63 -12.44 -6.41 5.82
C GLU A 63 -12.24 -5.58 7.09
N ASN A 64 -11.15 -5.80 7.82
CA ASN A 64 -10.82 -4.95 8.95
C ASN A 64 -10.57 -3.51 8.49
N PRO A 65 -11.07 -2.47 9.22
CA PRO A 65 -11.02 -1.10 8.71
C PRO A 65 -9.69 -0.40 8.90
N VAL A 66 -8.92 -0.77 9.93
CA VAL A 66 -7.71 -0.05 10.31
C VAL A 66 -6.54 -0.51 9.45
N GLN A 67 -5.94 0.41 8.68
CA GLN A 67 -4.72 0.09 7.95
C GLN A 67 -3.55 -0.02 8.93
N LYS A 68 -2.84 -1.17 8.91
CA LYS A 68 -1.64 -1.37 9.73
C LYS A 68 -0.61 -0.27 9.46
N TYR A 69 -0.03 0.29 10.52
CA TYR A 69 0.86 1.46 10.46
C TYR A 69 0.24 2.74 9.87
N SER A 70 -1.09 2.88 9.98
CA SER A 70 -1.77 4.10 9.50
C SER A 70 -1.46 5.35 10.31
N ALA A 71 -0.91 5.21 11.52
CA ALA A 71 -0.69 6.28 12.50
C ALA A 71 -1.99 6.99 12.96
N ASN A 72 -3.16 6.52 12.54
CA ASN A 72 -4.45 7.10 12.89
C ASN A 72 -5.04 6.42 14.13
N ILE A 73 -4.96 7.08 15.29
CA ILE A 73 -5.47 6.59 16.57
C ILE A 73 -7.00 6.52 16.56
N ASP A 74 -7.66 7.47 15.92
CA ASP A 74 -9.11 7.59 15.93
C ASP A 74 -9.78 6.37 15.31
N SER A 75 -9.18 5.80 14.25
CA SER A 75 -9.70 4.61 13.60
C SER A 75 -9.80 3.38 14.52
N TYR A 76 -8.91 3.27 15.51
CA TYR A 76 -8.98 2.20 16.53
C TYR A 76 -10.16 2.42 17.49
N TYR A 77 -10.42 3.65 17.90
CA TYR A 77 -11.57 3.99 18.74
C TYR A 77 -12.89 3.87 17.98
N GLU A 78 -12.95 4.31 16.73
CA GLU A 78 -14.12 4.16 15.86
C GLU A 78 -14.53 2.70 15.71
N PHE A 79 -13.57 1.80 15.48
CA PHE A 79 -13.83 0.36 15.44
C PHE A 79 -14.41 -0.14 16.77
N THR A 80 -13.80 0.24 17.90
CA THR A 80 -14.24 -0.18 19.21
C THR A 80 -15.66 0.27 19.51
N ASN A 81 -15.99 1.52 19.21
CA ASN A 81 -17.31 2.09 19.39
C ASN A 81 -18.36 1.42 18.48
N LEU A 82 -18.00 1.16 17.22
CA LEU A 82 -18.87 0.46 16.28
C LEU A 82 -19.23 -0.94 16.77
N PHE A 83 -18.25 -1.74 17.19
CA PHE A 83 -18.48 -3.09 17.66
C PHE A 83 -19.22 -3.14 19.00
N ALA A 84 -19.02 -2.15 19.88
CA ALA A 84 -19.84 -1.97 21.06
C ALA A 84 -21.31 -1.66 20.71
N ALA A 85 -21.56 -0.81 19.72
CA ALA A 85 -22.90 -0.54 19.21
C ALA A 85 -23.55 -1.76 18.55
N ILE A 86 -22.77 -2.57 17.81
CA ILE A 86 -23.24 -3.85 17.23
C ILE A 86 -23.70 -4.81 18.34
N THR A 87 -22.91 -4.95 19.43
CA THR A 87 -23.32 -5.81 20.56
C THR A 87 -24.60 -5.34 21.22
N GLN A 88 -24.81 -4.03 21.34
CA GLN A 88 -26.06 -3.46 21.84
C GLN A 88 -27.24 -3.74 20.90
N THR A 89 -27.04 -3.64 19.58
CA THR A 89 -28.06 -3.94 18.55
C THR A 89 -28.50 -5.40 18.61
N LEU A 90 -27.55 -6.32 18.77
CA LEU A 90 -27.83 -7.74 18.90
C LEU A 90 -28.67 -8.03 20.18
N GLY A 91 -28.22 -7.51 21.31
CA GLY A 91 -28.92 -7.67 22.59
C GLY A 91 -28.87 -9.10 23.14
N GLU A 92 -29.69 -9.34 24.17
CA GLU A 92 -29.73 -10.61 24.93
C GLU A 92 -29.89 -11.85 24.05
N GLY A 93 -29.15 -12.91 24.39
CA GLY A 93 -29.22 -14.22 23.74
C GLY A 93 -28.51 -14.29 22.40
N TYR A 94 -27.63 -13.35 22.11
CA TYR A 94 -26.77 -13.38 20.93
C TYR A 94 -25.29 -13.51 21.33
N ALA A 95 -24.53 -14.18 20.48
CA ALA A 95 -23.09 -14.18 20.52
C ALA A 95 -22.53 -13.60 19.22
N LEU A 96 -21.55 -12.74 19.36
CA LEU A 96 -20.75 -12.20 18.27
C LEU A 96 -19.38 -12.86 18.29
N HIS A 97 -19.03 -13.63 17.26
CA HIS A 97 -17.78 -14.35 17.15
C HIS A 97 -17.00 -13.83 15.94
N LYS A 98 -15.99 -13.00 16.19
CA LYS A 98 -15.06 -12.53 15.18
C LYS A 98 -13.83 -13.44 15.10
N GLN A 99 -13.46 -13.84 13.89
CA GLN A 99 -12.33 -14.72 13.63
C GLN A 99 -11.39 -14.07 12.62
N ASP A 100 -10.18 -13.74 13.06
CA ASP A 100 -9.10 -13.29 12.19
C ASP A 100 -8.17 -14.47 11.93
N ILE A 101 -8.02 -14.81 10.66
CA ILE A 101 -7.26 -15.97 10.21
C ILE A 101 -6.02 -15.46 9.49
N PHE A 102 -4.86 -15.71 10.08
CA PHE A 102 -3.55 -15.36 9.52
C PHE A 102 -2.95 -16.62 8.90
N THR A 103 -2.55 -16.55 7.63
CA THR A 103 -1.98 -17.67 6.90
C THR A 103 -0.63 -17.32 6.31
N ARG A 104 0.38 -18.17 6.51
CA ARG A 104 1.66 -18.04 5.80
C ARG A 104 1.48 -18.46 4.35
N LYS A 105 1.72 -17.57 3.43
CA LYS A 105 1.70 -17.80 1.99
C LYS A 105 3.07 -17.52 1.39
N GLN A 106 3.28 -18.02 0.18
CA GLN A 106 4.42 -17.66 -0.64
C GLN A 106 3.93 -16.83 -1.82
N PHE A 107 4.61 -15.74 -2.08
CA PHE A 107 4.30 -14.91 -3.24
C PHE A 107 4.52 -15.73 -4.52
N LYS A 108 3.56 -15.65 -5.41
CA LYS A 108 3.61 -16.21 -6.75
C LYS A 108 3.10 -15.17 -7.73
N ASP A 109 3.83 -14.97 -8.80
CA ASP A 109 3.37 -14.16 -9.91
C ASP A 109 2.17 -14.85 -10.59
N GLU A 110 1.03 -14.18 -10.60
CA GLU A 110 -0.21 -14.66 -11.24
C GLU A 110 -0.40 -14.09 -12.64
N SER A 111 0.46 -13.19 -13.10
CA SER A 111 0.29 -12.47 -14.37
C SER A 111 0.68 -13.28 -15.62
N GLY A 112 1.31 -14.42 -15.43
CA GLY A 112 1.62 -15.36 -16.53
C GLY A 112 2.87 -15.02 -17.33
N ASN A 113 3.18 -15.84 -18.35
CA ASN A 113 4.33 -15.65 -19.24
C ASN A 113 4.09 -14.46 -20.18
N GLY A 114 5.05 -13.57 -20.33
CA GLY A 114 4.99 -12.46 -21.28
C GLY A 114 5.54 -11.12 -20.77
N HIS A 115 6.19 -11.13 -19.61
CA HIS A 115 6.86 -9.95 -19.09
C HIS A 115 8.11 -9.59 -19.92
N GLU A 116 8.42 -8.31 -19.98
CA GLU A 116 9.74 -7.85 -20.40
C GLU A 116 10.81 -8.30 -19.40
N PHE A 117 12.07 -8.38 -19.84
CA PHE A 117 13.18 -8.93 -19.06
C PHE A 117 13.30 -8.38 -17.62
N LEU A 118 13.20 -7.07 -17.45
CA LEU A 118 13.33 -6.47 -16.12
C LEU A 118 12.14 -6.81 -15.22
N SER A 119 10.92 -6.84 -15.75
CA SER A 119 9.74 -7.28 -15.00
C SER A 119 9.77 -8.77 -14.69
N GLU A 120 10.27 -9.62 -15.62
CA GLU A 120 10.48 -11.04 -15.35
C GLU A 120 11.50 -11.23 -14.22
N SER A 121 12.61 -10.48 -14.24
CA SER A 121 13.61 -10.49 -13.17
C SER A 121 13.01 -10.05 -11.84
N TYR A 122 12.18 -8.99 -11.84
CA TYR A 122 11.49 -8.49 -10.66
C TYR A 122 10.61 -9.58 -10.03
N PHE A 123 9.70 -10.19 -10.77
CA PHE A 123 8.80 -11.21 -10.23
C PHE A 123 9.53 -12.49 -9.84
N ARG A 124 10.57 -12.90 -10.58
CA ARG A 124 11.44 -14.03 -10.21
C ARG A 124 12.13 -13.81 -8.86
N TYR A 125 12.59 -12.58 -8.58
CA TYR A 125 13.22 -12.22 -7.31
C TYR A 125 12.27 -12.34 -6.12
N PHE A 126 10.99 -12.00 -6.29
CA PHE A 126 9.99 -12.10 -5.23
C PHE A 126 9.33 -13.48 -5.13
N ASN A 127 9.43 -14.30 -6.16
CA ASN A 127 8.75 -15.60 -6.22
C ASN A 127 9.24 -16.52 -5.09
N GLY A 128 8.29 -17.08 -4.33
CA GLY A 128 8.58 -17.92 -3.16
C GLY A 128 8.81 -17.16 -1.86
N ARG A 129 8.80 -15.81 -1.86
CA ARG A 129 8.93 -15.01 -0.63
C ARG A 129 7.74 -15.23 0.28
N GLU A 130 8.00 -15.56 1.53
CA GLU A 130 6.95 -15.79 2.53
C GLU A 130 6.35 -14.47 3.05
N TYR A 131 5.04 -14.48 3.24
CA TYR A 131 4.29 -13.39 3.85
C TYR A 131 3.09 -13.92 4.61
N THR A 132 2.52 -13.09 5.47
CA THR A 132 1.28 -13.39 6.19
C THR A 132 0.12 -12.70 5.50
N ASP A 133 -0.88 -13.49 5.10
CA ASP A 133 -2.16 -13.00 4.61
C ASP A 133 -3.22 -13.10 5.70
N SER A 134 -4.23 -12.25 5.68
CA SER A 134 -5.30 -12.23 6.68
C SER A 134 -6.69 -12.28 6.06
N MET A 135 -7.57 -13.04 6.67
CA MET A 135 -9.00 -13.11 6.36
C MET A 135 -9.81 -12.92 7.62
N THR A 136 -10.86 -12.13 7.57
CA THR A 136 -11.72 -11.87 8.72
C THR A 136 -13.15 -12.31 8.46
N TYR A 137 -13.69 -13.07 9.41
CA TYR A 137 -15.07 -13.51 9.42
C TYR A 137 -15.76 -13.11 10.73
N LEU A 138 -17.04 -12.77 10.61
CA LEU A 138 -17.91 -12.41 11.72
C LEU A 138 -19.11 -13.34 11.76
N THR A 139 -19.17 -14.20 12.74
CA THR A 139 -20.29 -15.13 12.96
C THR A 139 -21.23 -14.56 14.02
N ILE A 140 -22.49 -14.41 13.68
CA ILE A 140 -23.56 -13.97 14.58
C ILE A 140 -24.40 -15.19 14.91
N THR A 141 -24.45 -15.56 16.19
CA THR A 141 -25.14 -16.75 16.68
C THR A 141 -26.27 -16.35 17.61
N GLN A 142 -27.44 -16.89 17.36
CA GLN A 142 -28.59 -16.82 18.28
C GLN A 142 -28.61 -18.03 19.20
N GLU A 143 -28.60 -17.79 20.51
CA GLU A 143 -28.76 -18.81 21.55
C GLU A 143 -30.14 -19.48 21.47
N ASN A 144 -30.16 -20.78 21.53
CA ASN A 144 -31.40 -21.51 21.74
C ASN A 144 -31.31 -22.32 23.06
N LYS A 145 -32.17 -21.92 24.03
CA LYS A 145 -32.23 -22.61 25.30
C LYS A 145 -32.84 -23.99 25.09
N LYS A 146 -32.10 -25.04 25.49
CA LYS A 146 -32.55 -26.42 25.43
C LYS A 146 -33.91 -26.59 26.17
N SER A 147 -34.96 -26.80 25.40
CA SER A 147 -36.24 -27.21 25.90
C SER A 147 -36.46 -28.70 25.58
N ARG A 148 -37.16 -29.43 26.44
CA ARG A 148 -37.52 -30.84 26.18
C ARG A 148 -38.39 -31.04 24.94
N LEU A 149 -39.05 -29.97 24.51
CA LEU A 149 -39.83 -29.87 23.29
C LEU A 149 -39.20 -28.79 22.43
N MET A 150 -38.33 -29.17 21.50
CA MET A 150 -37.80 -28.23 20.49
C MET A 150 -38.92 -27.86 19.55
N SER A 151 -39.51 -26.68 19.74
CA SER A 151 -40.38 -26.05 18.76
C SER A 151 -39.61 -24.91 18.07
N PHE A 152 -39.72 -24.85 16.74
CA PHE A 152 -39.20 -23.74 15.97
C PHE A 152 -39.98 -22.47 16.31
N ASP A 153 -39.26 -21.42 16.80
CA ASP A 153 -39.85 -20.14 17.15
C ASP A 153 -39.72 -19.16 15.99
N ASN A 154 -40.80 -19.06 15.21
CA ASN A 154 -40.89 -18.12 14.05
C ASN A 154 -40.60 -16.67 14.41
N LYS A 155 -40.92 -16.23 15.65
CA LYS A 155 -40.68 -14.85 16.07
C LYS A 155 -39.17 -14.59 16.29
N LYS A 156 -38.51 -15.48 16.97
CA LYS A 156 -37.05 -15.41 17.16
C LYS A 156 -36.31 -15.51 15.84
N TRP A 157 -36.77 -16.38 14.96
CA TRP A 157 -36.19 -16.50 13.60
C TRP A 157 -36.29 -15.21 12.80
N ARG A 158 -37.43 -14.55 12.78
CA ARG A 158 -37.61 -13.26 12.09
C ARG A 158 -36.75 -12.16 12.74
N ASP A 159 -36.70 -12.12 14.08
CA ASP A 159 -35.85 -11.17 14.81
C ASP A 159 -34.36 -11.38 14.46
N PHE A 160 -33.90 -12.62 14.37
CA PHE A 160 -32.56 -12.95 13.93
C PHE A 160 -32.25 -12.39 12.54
N LEU A 161 -33.11 -12.65 11.54
CA LEU A 161 -32.90 -12.14 10.18
C LEU A 161 -32.87 -10.63 10.12
N VAL A 162 -33.69 -9.94 10.89
CA VAL A 162 -33.67 -8.47 10.98
C VAL A 162 -32.37 -7.99 11.61
N LYS A 163 -31.91 -8.62 12.69
CA LYS A 163 -30.71 -8.18 13.42
C LYS A 163 -29.43 -8.39 12.63
N ILE A 164 -29.27 -9.53 11.94
CA ILE A 164 -28.07 -9.77 11.12
C ILE A 164 -27.96 -8.75 9.97
N ARG A 165 -29.10 -8.38 9.34
CA ARG A 165 -29.12 -7.34 8.30
C ARG A 165 -28.79 -5.96 8.88
N LYS A 166 -29.30 -5.60 10.05
CA LYS A 166 -28.92 -4.37 10.74
C LYS A 166 -27.43 -4.29 11.05
N VAL A 167 -26.82 -5.40 11.46
CA VAL A 167 -25.35 -5.46 11.66
C VAL A 167 -24.60 -5.21 10.36
N GLN A 168 -25.03 -5.82 9.25
CA GLN A 168 -24.44 -5.56 7.94
C GLN A 168 -24.56 -4.08 7.52
N ASP A 169 -25.74 -3.47 7.76
CA ASP A 169 -25.98 -2.06 7.46
C ASP A 169 -25.06 -1.16 8.30
N GLN A 170 -24.93 -1.43 9.61
CA GLN A 170 -24.00 -0.69 10.49
C GLN A 170 -22.52 -0.80 10.02
N LEU A 171 -22.08 -1.98 9.59
CA LEU A 171 -20.74 -2.16 9.02
C LEU A 171 -20.60 -1.36 7.72
N LYS A 172 -21.59 -1.39 6.85
CA LYS A 172 -21.60 -0.66 5.58
C LYS A 172 -21.61 0.86 5.79
N ASP A 173 -22.40 1.36 6.73
CA ASP A 173 -22.47 2.78 7.08
C ASP A 173 -21.11 3.28 7.65
N ALA A 174 -20.37 2.41 8.33
CA ALA A 174 -19.01 2.66 8.78
C ALA A 174 -17.93 2.48 7.67
N GLY A 175 -18.32 2.24 6.42
CA GLY A 175 -17.41 2.04 5.30
C GLY A 175 -16.71 0.67 5.28
N ILE A 176 -17.15 -0.28 6.11
CA ILE A 176 -16.56 -1.64 6.17
C ILE A 176 -17.24 -2.53 5.14
N LYS A 177 -16.46 -3.05 4.21
CA LYS A 177 -16.94 -4.06 3.26
C LYS A 177 -17.29 -5.33 4.00
N SER A 178 -18.52 -5.81 3.83
CA SER A 178 -18.99 -7.05 4.43
C SER A 178 -20.03 -7.74 3.54
N GLU A 179 -19.93 -9.06 3.45
CA GLU A 179 -20.82 -9.90 2.64
C GLU A 179 -21.18 -11.16 3.42
N PHE A 180 -22.46 -11.54 3.40
CA PHE A 180 -22.87 -12.84 3.95
C PHE A 180 -22.34 -13.97 3.07
N LEU A 181 -21.88 -15.03 3.70
CA LEU A 181 -21.56 -16.26 3.01
C LEU A 181 -22.86 -16.94 2.56
N ASN A 182 -22.90 -17.42 1.32
CA ASN A 182 -23.97 -18.28 0.85
C ASN A 182 -23.82 -19.72 1.44
N LYS A 183 -24.76 -20.61 1.15
CA LYS A 183 -24.74 -21.97 1.66
C LYS A 183 -23.44 -22.74 1.35
N GLN A 184 -22.94 -22.61 0.11
CA GLN A 184 -21.72 -23.29 -0.31
C GLN A 184 -20.48 -22.72 0.35
N GLU A 185 -20.37 -21.39 0.41
CA GLU A 185 -19.25 -20.70 1.04
C GLU A 185 -19.20 -20.96 2.55
N ALA A 186 -20.36 -20.97 3.24
CA ALA A 186 -20.47 -21.28 4.65
C ALA A 186 -20.03 -22.73 4.95
N SER A 187 -20.45 -23.68 4.11
CA SER A 187 -20.00 -25.07 4.22
C SER A 187 -18.50 -25.19 4.01
N GLN A 188 -17.94 -24.55 2.98
CA GLN A 188 -16.50 -24.55 2.71
C GLN A 188 -15.69 -23.91 3.85
N TYR A 189 -16.23 -22.85 4.46
CA TYR A 189 -15.57 -22.20 5.60
C TYR A 189 -15.50 -23.14 6.80
N VAL A 190 -16.57 -23.85 7.11
CA VAL A 190 -16.59 -24.88 8.18
C VAL A 190 -15.63 -26.04 7.87
N ASP A 191 -15.60 -26.52 6.62
CA ASP A 191 -14.69 -27.59 6.19
C ASP A 191 -13.22 -27.20 6.37
N ARG A 192 -12.88 -25.94 6.15
CA ARG A 192 -11.53 -25.41 6.41
C ARG A 192 -11.13 -25.48 7.87
N PHE A 193 -12.06 -25.25 8.79
CA PHE A 193 -11.82 -25.43 10.21
C PHE A 193 -11.57 -26.91 10.57
N PHE A 194 -12.34 -27.82 10.01
CA PHE A 194 -12.13 -29.26 10.23
C PHE A 194 -10.80 -29.78 9.69
N ALA A 195 -10.25 -29.11 8.68
CA ALA A 195 -8.94 -29.45 8.13
C ALA A 195 -7.80 -28.56 8.67
N MET A 196 -8.13 -27.48 9.39
CA MET A 196 -7.20 -26.40 9.74
C MET A 196 -6.34 -25.97 8.54
N ASN A 197 -6.98 -25.88 7.37
CA ASN A 197 -6.32 -25.52 6.13
C ASN A 197 -7.04 -24.36 5.46
N PHE A 198 -6.43 -23.18 5.56
CA PHE A 198 -6.93 -21.94 4.99
C PHE A 198 -6.18 -21.50 3.72
N ARG A 199 -5.20 -22.31 3.27
CA ARG A 199 -4.37 -22.01 2.07
C ARG A 199 -5.03 -22.53 0.80
N ASP A 200 -5.49 -23.79 0.82
CA ASP A 200 -5.91 -24.49 -0.38
C ASP A 200 -7.36 -24.16 -0.74
N LYS A 201 -7.65 -24.15 -2.05
CA LYS A 201 -9.00 -23.92 -2.55
C LYS A 201 -9.96 -25.07 -2.22
N MET A 202 -9.46 -26.30 -2.28
CA MET A 202 -10.21 -27.51 -1.93
C MET A 202 -9.56 -28.19 -0.73
N VAL A 203 -10.36 -28.52 0.24
CA VAL A 203 -9.93 -29.10 1.50
C VAL A 203 -10.65 -30.41 1.72
N SER A 204 -9.91 -31.47 2.03
CA SER A 204 -10.48 -32.73 2.47
C SER A 204 -10.43 -32.82 4.00
N MET A 205 -11.54 -33.20 4.62
CA MET A 205 -11.57 -33.46 6.05
C MET A 205 -10.68 -34.65 6.39
N THR A 206 -9.75 -34.45 7.33
CA THR A 206 -8.90 -35.50 7.89
C THR A 206 -9.37 -35.86 9.30
N GLY A 207 -9.18 -37.11 9.71
CA GLY A 207 -9.37 -37.48 11.11
C GLY A 207 -8.34 -36.72 11.98
N PHE A 208 -8.74 -36.34 13.19
CA PHE A 208 -7.80 -35.73 14.14
C PHE A 208 -7.48 -36.71 15.28
N LYS A 209 -6.28 -36.56 15.82
CA LYS A 209 -5.78 -37.29 16.97
C LYS A 209 -5.41 -36.26 18.04
N VAL A 210 -5.95 -36.43 19.23
CA VAL A 210 -5.64 -35.57 20.38
C VAL A 210 -4.63 -36.27 21.24
N ASP A 211 -3.54 -35.60 21.55
CA ASP A 211 -2.61 -35.96 22.62
C ASP A 211 -2.73 -34.93 23.78
N ASP A 212 -1.93 -35.11 24.83
CA ASP A 212 -2.01 -34.29 26.05
C ASP A 212 -1.69 -32.78 25.80
N GLU A 213 -1.00 -32.46 24.72
CA GLU A 213 -0.52 -31.06 24.43
C GLU A 213 -1.05 -30.47 23.16
N MET A 214 -1.41 -31.31 22.19
CA MET A 214 -1.72 -30.85 20.82
C MET A 214 -2.82 -31.70 20.17
N ILE A 215 -3.38 -31.11 19.10
CA ILE A 215 -4.35 -31.78 18.23
C ILE A 215 -3.65 -32.02 16.88
N GLY A 216 -3.45 -33.32 16.56
CA GLY A 216 -2.90 -33.73 15.27
C GLY A 216 -4.01 -33.83 14.22
N MET A 217 -3.81 -33.21 13.05
CA MET A 217 -4.76 -33.21 11.92
C MET A 217 -4.00 -33.51 10.62
N GLY A 218 -3.99 -34.80 10.25
CA GLY A 218 -3.21 -35.23 9.09
C GLY A 218 -1.71 -34.98 9.29
N ASP A 219 -1.14 -34.15 8.47
CA ASP A 219 0.25 -33.70 8.52
C ASP A 219 0.44 -32.39 9.33
N ARG A 220 -0.57 -31.92 10.04
CA ARG A 220 -0.54 -30.67 10.82
C ARG A 220 -0.73 -30.94 12.28
N ARG A 221 -0.22 -30.04 13.11
CA ARG A 221 -0.43 -30.02 14.55
C ARG A 221 -0.98 -28.66 14.97
N CYS A 222 -2.03 -28.69 15.79
CA CYS A 222 -2.68 -27.49 16.32
C CYS A 222 -2.56 -27.44 17.84
N LYS A 223 -2.34 -26.22 18.36
CA LYS A 223 -2.40 -25.93 19.80
C LYS A 223 -3.29 -24.72 20.03
N VAL A 224 -4.13 -24.81 21.06
CA VAL A 224 -5.01 -23.71 21.46
C VAL A 224 -4.42 -22.99 22.66
N TYR A 225 -4.29 -21.70 22.59
CA TYR A 225 -3.87 -20.84 23.68
C TYR A 225 -5.03 -19.93 24.06
N SER A 226 -5.50 -20.02 25.30
CA SER A 226 -6.57 -19.15 25.79
C SER A 226 -6.00 -17.93 26.49
N LEU A 227 -6.59 -16.77 26.24
CA LEU A 227 -6.34 -15.54 27.00
C LEU A 227 -7.28 -15.44 28.21
N VAL A 228 -8.16 -16.40 28.38
CA VAL A 228 -9.20 -16.43 29.42
C VAL A 228 -9.16 -17.79 30.12
N ASP A 229 -8.85 -17.75 31.38
CA ASP A 229 -8.78 -18.91 32.27
C ASP A 229 -8.93 -18.45 33.73
N VAL A 230 -9.20 -19.37 34.64
CA VAL A 230 -9.16 -19.12 36.09
C VAL A 230 -7.80 -18.57 36.53
N ASP A 231 -6.73 -19.09 35.91
CA ASP A 231 -5.35 -18.68 36.23
C ASP A 231 -4.88 -17.45 35.42
N CYS A 232 -5.61 -17.05 34.39
CA CYS A 232 -5.28 -15.94 33.49
C CYS A 232 -6.17 -14.72 33.67
N ALA A 233 -6.87 -14.59 34.78
CA ALA A 233 -7.80 -13.48 35.03
C ALA A 233 -7.13 -12.11 35.23
N ASN A 234 -5.80 -12.04 35.26
CA ASN A 234 -5.05 -10.81 35.43
C ASN A 234 -4.91 -10.07 34.10
N LEU A 235 -5.95 -9.33 33.74
CA LEU A 235 -5.89 -8.33 32.69
C LEU A 235 -5.37 -7.00 33.27
N PRO A 236 -4.69 -6.16 32.46
CA PRO A 236 -4.27 -4.85 32.92
C PRO A 236 -5.48 -4.01 33.37
N THR A 237 -5.28 -3.16 34.36
CA THR A 237 -6.34 -2.28 34.90
C THR A 237 -6.89 -1.30 33.86
N LEU A 238 -6.11 -1.00 32.81
CA LEU A 238 -6.51 -0.17 31.69
C LEU A 238 -6.14 -0.86 30.39
N ILE A 239 -7.14 -1.20 29.59
CA ILE A 239 -6.98 -1.75 28.24
C ILE A 239 -7.32 -0.65 27.25
N ARG A 240 -6.41 -0.38 26.31
CA ARG A 240 -6.63 0.50 25.16
C ARG A 240 -6.81 -0.33 23.88
N PRO A 241 -7.51 0.20 22.86
CA PRO A 241 -7.71 -0.51 21.61
C PRO A 241 -6.43 -0.64 20.76
N PHE A 242 -5.33 -0.05 21.17
CA PHE A 242 -4.03 -0.08 20.52
C PHE A 242 -2.90 -0.03 21.56
N THR A 243 -1.71 -0.40 21.12
CA THR A 243 -0.44 -0.13 21.81
C THR A 243 0.44 0.75 20.93
N ASN A 244 1.50 1.31 21.50
CA ASN A 244 2.44 2.11 20.72
C ASN A 244 3.78 1.38 20.57
N ILE A 245 4.34 1.46 19.37
CA ILE A 245 5.74 1.14 19.13
C ILE A 245 6.51 2.45 18.89
N GLU A 246 7.71 2.56 19.45
CA GLU A 246 8.56 3.73 19.27
C GLU A 246 9.48 3.53 18.04
N VAL A 247 9.33 4.41 17.07
CA VAL A 247 10.13 4.41 15.85
C VAL A 247 10.72 5.79 15.63
N ASN A 248 12.04 5.94 15.72
CA ASN A 248 12.74 7.20 15.50
C ASN A 248 12.16 8.38 16.32
N ASN A 249 11.92 8.17 17.62
CA ASN A 249 11.26 9.12 18.53
C ASN A 249 9.86 9.55 18.05
N THR A 250 9.17 8.68 17.35
CA THR A 250 7.78 8.86 16.94
C THR A 250 6.97 7.68 17.43
N SER A 251 5.92 7.97 18.19
CA SER A 251 5.01 6.96 18.73
C SER A 251 4.02 6.53 17.65
N MET A 252 4.10 5.27 17.21
CA MET A 252 3.26 4.69 16.17
C MET A 252 2.24 3.73 16.80
N PRO A 253 0.94 3.98 16.67
CA PRO A 253 -0.08 3.05 17.14
C PRO A 253 -0.12 1.79 16.29
N VAL A 254 -0.22 0.66 16.94
CA VAL A 254 -0.45 -0.66 16.35
C VAL A 254 -1.50 -1.40 17.17
N ASP A 255 -2.15 -2.38 16.59
CA ASP A 255 -3.11 -3.21 17.32
C ASP A 255 -2.46 -3.88 18.54
N LEU A 256 -3.24 -4.05 19.59
CA LEU A 256 -2.77 -4.71 20.82
C LEU A 256 -2.32 -6.16 20.54
N VAL A 257 -2.93 -6.83 19.56
CA VAL A 257 -2.67 -8.21 19.15
C VAL A 257 -1.88 -8.32 17.85
N ALA A 258 -1.31 -7.22 17.35
CA ALA A 258 -0.59 -7.15 16.07
C ALA A 258 0.56 -8.16 15.93
N LEU A 259 1.08 -8.67 17.03
CA LEU A 259 2.21 -9.61 17.04
C LEU A 259 1.82 -11.06 16.70
N VAL A 260 0.54 -11.33 16.54
CA VAL A 260 0.03 -12.65 16.14
C VAL A 260 0.50 -13.04 14.73
N ASP A 261 0.70 -12.08 13.86
CA ASP A 261 1.21 -12.31 12.50
C ASP A 261 2.71 -12.65 12.42
N SER A 262 3.45 -12.42 13.50
CA SER A 262 4.90 -12.63 13.57
C SER A 262 5.32 -13.90 14.35
N ILE A 263 4.39 -14.78 14.73
CA ILE A 263 4.71 -16.02 15.44
C ILE A 263 5.63 -16.90 14.58
N PRO A 264 6.79 -17.34 15.09
CA PRO A 264 7.76 -18.10 14.31
C PRO A 264 7.25 -19.51 13.98
N GLY A 265 7.49 -19.98 12.75
CA GLY A 265 7.27 -21.36 12.33
C GLY A 265 5.81 -21.80 12.19
N VAL A 266 4.86 -20.87 12.20
CA VAL A 266 3.43 -21.19 12.03
C VAL A 266 3.02 -21.30 10.57
N GLU A 267 2.04 -22.18 10.27
CA GLU A 267 1.34 -22.21 8.99
C GLU A 267 0.14 -21.30 8.98
N SER A 268 -0.65 -21.34 10.06
CA SER A 268 -1.79 -20.45 10.25
C SER A 268 -2.06 -20.20 11.72
N VAL A 269 -2.70 -19.07 11.99
CA VAL A 269 -3.22 -18.70 13.30
C VAL A 269 -4.66 -18.26 13.13
N VAL A 270 -5.57 -18.78 13.94
CA VAL A 270 -6.93 -18.29 14.06
C VAL A 270 -7.07 -17.58 15.39
N TYR A 271 -7.30 -16.28 15.36
CA TYR A 271 -7.62 -15.52 16.57
C TYR A 271 -9.14 -15.44 16.74
N ASN A 272 -9.66 -16.15 17.72
CA ASN A 272 -11.07 -16.19 18.06
C ASN A 272 -11.39 -15.13 19.11
N GLN A 273 -12.38 -14.31 18.84
CA GLN A 273 -12.84 -13.20 19.68
C GLN A 273 -14.36 -13.33 19.83
N ILE A 274 -14.81 -13.75 21.00
CA ILE A 274 -16.21 -14.07 21.22
C ILE A 274 -16.79 -13.17 22.30
N ILE A 275 -17.93 -12.55 22.01
CA ILE A 275 -18.69 -11.70 22.93
C ILE A 275 -20.09 -12.27 23.04
N PHE A 276 -20.48 -12.66 24.25
CA PHE A 276 -21.81 -13.14 24.57
C PHE A 276 -22.60 -12.03 25.27
N VAL A 277 -23.83 -11.79 24.83
CA VAL A 277 -24.71 -10.77 25.41
C VAL A 277 -25.71 -11.43 26.35
N PRO A 278 -25.47 -11.39 27.69
CA PRO A 278 -26.36 -11.98 28.66
C PRO A 278 -27.58 -11.10 28.98
N ASN A 279 -28.53 -11.69 29.77
CA ASN A 279 -29.61 -10.89 30.35
C ASN A 279 -29.10 -9.89 31.39
N GLN A 280 -29.14 -8.60 31.05
CA GLN A 280 -28.58 -7.51 31.84
C GLN A 280 -29.19 -7.44 33.27
N LYS A 281 -30.50 -7.62 33.40
CA LYS A 281 -31.18 -7.60 34.72
C LYS A 281 -30.69 -8.70 35.63
N ARG A 282 -30.51 -9.90 35.08
CA ARG A 282 -29.99 -11.06 35.80
C ARG A 282 -28.56 -10.83 36.26
N GLU A 283 -27.70 -10.35 35.39
CA GLU A 283 -26.28 -10.11 35.70
C GLU A 283 -26.10 -9.00 36.76
N LEU A 284 -26.82 -7.91 36.65
CA LEU A 284 -26.82 -6.85 37.68
C LEU A 284 -27.28 -7.39 39.04
N ALA A 285 -28.32 -8.23 39.08
CA ALA A 285 -28.77 -8.88 40.32
C ALA A 285 -27.70 -9.87 40.91
N LEU A 286 -26.96 -10.55 40.03
CA LEU A 286 -25.83 -11.39 40.46
C LEU A 286 -24.68 -10.57 41.02
N LEU A 287 -24.36 -9.44 40.42
CA LEU A 287 -23.34 -8.49 40.95
C LEU A 287 -23.76 -7.93 42.33
N ASP A 288 -25.05 -7.61 42.53
CA ASP A 288 -25.55 -7.16 43.81
C ASP A 288 -25.42 -8.27 44.88
N LYS A 289 -25.77 -9.47 44.58
CA LYS A 289 -25.57 -10.63 45.48
C LYS A 289 -24.09 -10.82 45.84
N LYS A 290 -23.17 -10.70 44.82
CA LYS A 290 -21.74 -10.83 45.05
C LYS A 290 -21.23 -9.70 45.93
N LYS A 291 -21.63 -8.43 45.64
CA LYS A 291 -21.30 -7.27 46.46
C LYS A 291 -21.70 -7.45 47.94
N ASN A 292 -22.96 -7.91 48.19
CA ASN A 292 -23.46 -8.14 49.52
C ASN A 292 -22.70 -9.27 50.24
N ARG A 293 -22.30 -10.33 49.53
CA ARG A 293 -21.50 -11.44 50.08
C ARG A 293 -20.11 -10.93 50.53
N HIS A 294 -19.43 -10.14 49.69
CA HIS A 294 -18.14 -9.54 50.04
C HIS A 294 -18.28 -8.56 51.21
N ALA A 295 -19.33 -7.76 51.24
CA ALA A 295 -19.59 -6.80 52.33
C ALA A 295 -19.86 -7.51 53.68
N SER A 296 -20.39 -8.77 53.68
CA SER A 296 -20.66 -9.54 54.91
C SER A 296 -19.40 -10.12 55.55
N MET A 297 -18.28 -10.19 54.83
CA MET A 297 -16.99 -10.67 55.34
C MET A 297 -15.88 -9.66 55.08
N PRO A 298 -15.83 -8.55 55.83
CA PRO A 298 -14.92 -7.45 55.56
C PRO A 298 -13.47 -7.83 55.85
N ASN A 299 -12.69 -7.92 54.77
CA ASN A 299 -11.22 -7.97 54.75
C ASN A 299 -10.75 -7.04 53.63
N PRO A 300 -9.47 -6.68 53.57
CA PRO A 300 -8.99 -5.73 52.52
C PRO A 300 -9.39 -6.12 51.12
N SER A 301 -9.27 -7.38 50.74
CA SER A 301 -9.62 -7.86 49.38
C SER A 301 -11.13 -7.76 49.11
N ASN A 302 -11.97 -8.09 50.11
CA ASN A 302 -13.41 -8.00 49.99
C ASN A 302 -13.89 -6.56 49.93
N LEU A 303 -13.26 -5.63 50.65
CA LEU A 303 -13.57 -4.19 50.59
C LEU A 303 -13.27 -3.62 49.21
N ILE A 304 -12.12 -3.99 48.60
CA ILE A 304 -11.76 -3.65 47.23
C ILE A 304 -12.79 -4.19 46.25
N ALA A 305 -13.16 -5.44 46.36
CA ALA A 305 -14.18 -6.05 45.51
C ALA A 305 -15.54 -5.35 45.58
N VAL A 306 -15.96 -4.90 46.78
CA VAL A 306 -17.20 -4.12 46.94
C VAL A 306 -17.09 -2.77 46.23
N GLU A 307 -15.96 -2.11 46.33
CA GLU A 307 -15.72 -0.82 45.67
C GLU A 307 -15.70 -0.97 44.14
N ASP A 308 -15.02 -1.98 43.61
CA ASP A 308 -14.94 -2.26 42.18
C ASP A 308 -16.33 -2.59 41.60
N ILE A 309 -17.13 -3.41 42.28
CA ILE A 309 -18.49 -3.71 41.84
C ILE A 309 -19.34 -2.42 41.82
N LYS A 310 -19.22 -1.56 42.82
CA LYS A 310 -19.94 -0.28 42.82
C LYS A 310 -19.52 0.61 41.66
N ARG A 311 -18.23 0.73 41.35
CA ARG A 311 -17.73 1.50 40.21
C ARG A 311 -18.32 0.99 38.89
N VAL A 312 -18.32 -0.32 38.68
CA VAL A 312 -18.92 -0.94 37.48
C VAL A 312 -20.41 -0.62 37.39
N GLN A 313 -21.15 -0.75 38.48
CA GLN A 313 -22.59 -0.41 38.53
C GLN A 313 -22.84 1.08 38.25
N GLU A 314 -22.02 1.98 38.76
CA GLU A 314 -22.10 3.43 38.50
C GLU A 314 -21.85 3.74 37.01
N VAL A 315 -20.82 3.17 36.42
CA VAL A 315 -20.51 3.33 34.97
C VAL A 315 -21.65 2.85 34.12
N ILE A 316 -22.22 1.68 34.41
CA ILE A 316 -23.39 1.15 33.70
C ILE A 316 -24.57 2.10 33.80
N ALA A 317 -24.84 2.63 34.99
CA ALA A 317 -25.98 3.51 35.22
C ALA A 317 -25.83 4.90 34.57
N ARG A 318 -24.61 5.46 34.56
CA ARG A 318 -24.31 6.78 33.99
C ARG A 318 -24.18 6.77 32.48
N GLU A 319 -23.51 5.76 31.93
CA GLU A 319 -23.08 5.69 30.53
C GLU A 319 -23.91 4.67 29.69
N ASN A 320 -24.93 4.03 30.31
CA ASN A 320 -25.76 3.01 29.68
C ASN A 320 -24.92 1.89 29.00
N LYS A 321 -23.79 1.52 29.62
CA LYS A 321 -22.92 0.46 29.12
C LYS A 321 -23.52 -0.92 29.39
N GLN A 322 -23.21 -1.86 28.52
CA GLN A 322 -23.71 -3.24 28.60
C GLN A 322 -22.66 -4.16 29.21
N LEU A 323 -23.10 -5.05 30.11
CA LEU A 323 -22.30 -6.17 30.56
C LEU A 323 -22.28 -7.25 29.48
N VAL A 324 -21.12 -7.83 29.27
CA VAL A 324 -20.92 -8.95 28.34
C VAL A 324 -20.02 -10.00 28.96
N TYR A 325 -20.13 -11.22 28.47
CA TYR A 325 -19.11 -12.27 28.70
C TYR A 325 -18.24 -12.39 27.47
N THR A 326 -16.96 -12.62 27.66
CA THR A 326 -16.02 -12.69 26.56
C THR A 326 -15.12 -13.92 26.64
N HIS A 327 -14.67 -14.37 25.48
CA HIS A 327 -13.61 -15.39 25.35
C HIS A 327 -12.68 -15.01 24.21
N TYR A 328 -11.37 -15.20 24.43
CA TYR A 328 -10.33 -14.97 23.42
C TYR A 328 -9.36 -16.14 23.42
N ASN A 329 -9.14 -16.74 22.25
CA ASN A 329 -8.13 -17.77 22.11
C ASN A 329 -7.45 -17.71 20.73
N LEU A 330 -6.28 -18.31 20.66
CA LEU A 330 -5.47 -18.49 19.47
C LEU A 330 -5.38 -19.98 19.15
N ILE A 331 -5.79 -20.38 17.93
CA ILE A 331 -5.51 -21.71 17.42
C ILE A 331 -4.29 -21.59 16.51
N VAL A 332 -3.16 -22.08 16.95
CA VAL A 332 -1.89 -22.04 16.23
C VAL A 332 -1.67 -23.37 15.53
N THR A 333 -1.52 -23.33 14.20
CA THR A 333 -1.25 -24.53 13.39
C THR A 333 0.20 -24.50 12.91
N VAL A 334 0.91 -25.59 13.12
CA VAL A 334 2.33 -25.74 12.77
C VAL A 334 2.56 -27.02 11.96
N LYS A 335 3.68 -27.05 11.24
CA LYS A 335 4.19 -28.30 10.62
C LYS A 335 4.70 -29.27 11.68
N PRO A 336 4.73 -30.59 11.40
CA PRO A 336 5.18 -31.61 12.34
C PRO A 336 6.59 -31.34 12.91
N ASP A 337 7.48 -30.79 12.11
CA ASP A 337 8.89 -30.55 12.47
C ASP A 337 9.11 -29.23 13.24
N THR A 338 8.05 -28.46 13.45
CA THR A 338 8.15 -27.15 14.14
C THR A 338 8.22 -27.36 15.65
N ASP A 339 9.19 -26.73 16.28
CA ASP A 339 9.30 -26.63 17.72
C ASP A 339 8.22 -25.70 18.29
N ILE A 340 7.12 -26.31 18.80
CA ILE A 340 5.99 -25.59 19.37
C ILE A 340 6.37 -24.78 20.62
N GLN A 341 7.46 -25.15 21.33
CA GLN A 341 7.91 -24.41 22.49
C GLN A 341 8.41 -23.03 22.13
N LYS A 342 9.03 -22.85 20.93
CA LYS A 342 9.41 -21.52 20.44
C LYS A 342 8.18 -20.64 20.20
N CYS A 343 7.11 -21.20 19.64
CA CYS A 343 5.84 -20.48 19.47
C CYS A 343 5.26 -20.08 20.82
N THR A 344 5.24 -21.02 21.79
CA THR A 344 4.74 -20.79 23.16
C THR A 344 5.52 -19.66 23.83
N ASN A 345 6.86 -19.74 23.83
CA ASN A 345 7.72 -18.71 24.42
C ASN A 345 7.52 -17.32 23.77
N HIS A 346 7.37 -17.28 22.44
CA HIS A 346 7.08 -16.05 21.73
C HIS A 346 5.77 -15.41 22.19
N LEU A 347 4.70 -16.20 22.25
CA LEU A 347 3.38 -15.74 22.70
C LEU A 347 3.41 -15.27 24.16
N GLU A 348 4.02 -16.05 25.05
CA GLU A 348 4.15 -15.67 26.46
C GLU A 348 4.90 -14.36 26.66
N ASN A 349 6.05 -14.19 25.98
CA ASN A 349 6.83 -12.97 26.06
C ASN A 349 6.06 -11.77 25.51
N THR A 350 5.33 -11.97 24.42
CA THR A 350 4.60 -10.92 23.75
C THR A 350 3.40 -10.44 24.56
N PHE A 351 2.54 -11.36 24.97
CA PHE A 351 1.37 -11.03 25.79
C PHE A 351 1.75 -10.62 27.23
N GLY A 352 2.82 -11.21 27.79
CA GLY A 352 3.33 -10.85 29.10
C GLY A 352 3.81 -9.40 29.17
N ARG A 353 4.41 -8.85 28.11
CA ARG A 353 4.76 -7.42 28.02
C ARG A 353 3.53 -6.51 28.09
N MET A 354 2.37 -6.98 27.71
CA MET A 354 1.11 -6.26 27.76
C MET A 354 0.36 -6.48 29.08
N GLY A 355 0.91 -7.30 30.00
CA GLY A 355 0.27 -7.70 31.24
C GLY A 355 -0.85 -8.74 31.05
N ILE A 356 -0.85 -9.46 29.93
CA ILE A 356 -1.82 -10.51 29.61
C ILE A 356 -1.12 -11.86 29.75
N HIS A 357 -1.69 -12.76 30.51
CA HIS A 357 -1.17 -14.13 30.69
C HIS A 357 -1.94 -15.12 29.84
N ILE A 358 -1.22 -16.01 29.16
CA ILE A 358 -1.80 -17.06 28.32
C ILE A 358 -1.98 -18.32 29.14
N SER A 359 -3.18 -18.92 29.09
CA SER A 359 -3.42 -20.24 29.67
C SER A 359 -2.74 -21.33 28.84
N LYS A 360 -2.01 -22.20 29.53
CA LYS A 360 -1.32 -23.38 28.99
C LYS A 360 -2.05 -24.69 29.29
N ARG A 361 -3.32 -24.65 29.71
CA ARG A 361 -4.07 -25.85 30.01
C ARG A 361 -4.08 -26.81 28.82
N ALA A 362 -3.43 -27.95 28.96
CA ALA A 362 -3.36 -28.97 27.92
C ALA A 362 -4.63 -29.84 27.87
N TYR A 363 -5.23 -30.13 29.00
CA TYR A 363 -6.32 -31.10 29.15
C TYR A 363 -7.66 -30.64 28.53
N ASN A 364 -7.87 -29.35 28.22
CA ASN A 364 -9.10 -28.88 27.56
C ASN A 364 -8.88 -28.43 26.12
N GLN A 365 -7.78 -28.82 25.48
CA GLN A 365 -7.45 -28.44 24.10
C GLN A 365 -8.58 -28.76 23.12
N LEU A 366 -9.12 -29.97 23.18
CA LEU A 366 -10.20 -30.39 22.28
C LEU A 366 -11.49 -29.60 22.52
N GLU A 367 -11.83 -29.32 23.78
CA GLU A 367 -13.03 -28.55 24.15
C GLU A 367 -12.93 -27.14 23.59
N LEU A 368 -11.84 -26.44 23.83
CA LEU A 368 -11.59 -25.10 23.31
C LEU A 368 -11.58 -25.08 21.77
N PHE A 369 -10.92 -26.06 21.14
CA PHE A 369 -10.86 -26.20 19.70
C PHE A 369 -12.25 -26.30 19.06
N VAL A 370 -13.05 -27.27 19.55
CA VAL A 370 -14.40 -27.54 19.02
C VAL A 370 -15.35 -26.35 19.26
N ASN A 371 -15.27 -25.73 20.45
CA ASN A 371 -16.11 -24.59 20.79
C ASN A 371 -15.70 -23.27 20.09
N SER A 372 -14.51 -23.25 19.48
CA SER A 372 -14.07 -22.15 18.62
C SER A 372 -14.54 -22.28 17.16
N PHE A 373 -15.27 -23.33 16.83
CA PHE A 373 -15.85 -23.47 15.49
C PHE A 373 -16.97 -22.45 15.26
N PRO A 374 -17.15 -21.96 14.02
CA PRO A 374 -18.22 -20.99 13.71
C PRO A 374 -19.59 -21.48 14.20
N GLY A 375 -20.29 -20.65 14.98
CA GLY A 375 -21.62 -20.97 15.51
C GLY A 375 -21.68 -21.93 16.69
N ASN A 376 -20.55 -22.52 17.14
CA ASN A 376 -20.51 -23.50 18.24
C ASN A 376 -20.05 -22.91 19.58
N CYS A 377 -19.90 -21.60 19.69
CA CYS A 377 -19.31 -20.93 20.85
C CYS A 377 -20.10 -21.11 22.17
N TYR A 378 -21.38 -21.41 22.12
CA TYR A 378 -22.18 -21.68 23.34
C TYR A 378 -21.81 -22.97 24.06
N GLY A 379 -20.97 -23.81 23.48
CA GLY A 379 -20.39 -24.98 24.17
C GLY A 379 -19.31 -24.63 25.19
N MET A 380 -18.80 -23.39 25.22
CA MET A 380 -17.80 -22.96 26.19
C MET A 380 -18.34 -22.90 27.59
N ASN A 381 -17.52 -23.30 28.55
CA ASN A 381 -17.89 -23.37 29.97
C ASN A 381 -18.04 -21.95 30.57
N ASP A 382 -19.16 -21.70 31.24
CA ASP A 382 -19.46 -20.39 31.84
C ASP A 382 -18.54 -20.09 33.06
N ASP A 383 -18.02 -21.09 33.76
CA ASP A 383 -17.29 -20.89 34.99
C ASP A 383 -15.80 -20.55 34.80
N TYR A 384 -15.18 -21.06 33.70
CA TYR A 384 -13.74 -20.88 33.50
C TYR A 384 -13.31 -20.48 32.09
N ASP A 385 -14.19 -20.53 31.05
CA ASP A 385 -13.83 -20.09 29.70
C ASP A 385 -14.33 -18.69 29.39
N ARG A 386 -15.24 -18.13 30.20
CA ARG A 386 -15.84 -16.82 29.99
C ARG A 386 -15.56 -15.87 31.14
N PHE A 387 -15.20 -14.63 30.87
CA PHE A 387 -15.13 -13.62 31.90
C PHE A 387 -16.06 -12.44 31.59
N MET A 388 -16.58 -11.83 32.66
CA MET A 388 -17.48 -10.67 32.57
C MET A 388 -16.70 -9.38 32.45
N THR A 389 -17.11 -8.53 31.52
CA THR A 389 -16.56 -7.18 31.33
C THR A 389 -17.61 -6.24 30.73
N LEU A 390 -17.23 -4.98 30.51
CA LEU A 390 -18.06 -4.02 29.74
C LEU A 390 -17.88 -4.22 28.24
N GLY A 391 -18.91 -3.94 27.44
CA GLY A 391 -18.90 -4.16 26.02
C GLY A 391 -17.80 -3.42 25.27
N ASP A 392 -17.50 -2.19 25.66
CA ASP A 392 -16.41 -1.39 25.09
C ASP A 392 -15.01 -1.93 25.46
N ALA A 393 -14.83 -2.39 26.70
CA ALA A 393 -13.59 -3.02 27.10
C ALA A 393 -13.35 -4.36 26.36
N ALA A 394 -14.43 -5.14 26.16
CA ALA A 394 -14.36 -6.35 25.33
C ALA A 394 -13.85 -6.07 23.93
N THR A 395 -14.37 -5.04 23.27
CA THR A 395 -13.98 -4.70 21.89
C THR A 395 -12.55 -4.18 21.75
N CYS A 396 -11.92 -3.73 22.84
CA CYS A 396 -10.50 -3.33 22.82
C CYS A 396 -9.56 -4.48 22.47
N LEU A 397 -9.87 -5.72 22.85
CA LEU A 397 -9.08 -6.91 22.54
C LEU A 397 -9.38 -7.50 21.17
N MET A 398 -10.37 -6.98 20.44
CA MET A 398 -10.65 -7.40 19.08
C MET A 398 -9.57 -6.88 18.13
N TYR A 399 -9.11 -7.74 17.20
CA TYR A 399 -8.15 -7.34 16.16
C TYR A 399 -8.80 -6.43 15.12
N LYS A 400 -8.13 -5.37 14.69
CA LYS A 400 -8.72 -4.28 13.89
C LYS A 400 -7.98 -3.99 12.59
N GLU A 401 -6.74 -4.47 12.46
CA GLU A 401 -5.88 -4.10 11.36
C GLU A 401 -6.10 -4.96 10.12
N LYS A 402 -5.88 -4.37 8.97
CA LYS A 402 -5.84 -5.05 7.68
C LYS A 402 -4.46 -4.94 7.06
N ILE A 403 -4.14 -5.92 6.24
CA ILE A 403 -2.93 -5.96 5.43
C ILE A 403 -3.17 -5.19 4.14
N VAL A 404 -2.10 -4.61 3.57
CA VAL A 404 -2.15 -3.95 2.27
C VAL A 404 -2.34 -5.01 1.19
N HIS A 405 -3.35 -4.84 0.36
CA HIS A 405 -3.58 -5.68 -0.82
C HIS A 405 -3.39 -4.87 -2.10
N SER A 406 -3.10 -5.57 -3.21
CA SER A 406 -3.07 -4.95 -4.53
C SER A 406 -4.41 -4.31 -4.88
N GLU A 407 -4.34 -3.15 -5.49
CA GLU A 407 -5.52 -2.42 -5.97
C GLU A 407 -6.05 -3.07 -7.26
N ASP A 408 -7.38 -3.02 -7.42
CA ASP A 408 -8.03 -3.40 -8.67
C ASP A 408 -7.93 -2.22 -9.65
N THR A 409 -6.89 -2.24 -10.49
CA THR A 409 -6.58 -1.18 -11.44
C THR A 409 -5.98 -1.76 -12.72
N PRO A 410 -6.25 -1.16 -13.88
CA PRO A 410 -5.56 -1.50 -15.13
C PRO A 410 -4.12 -0.96 -15.18
N PHE A 411 -3.79 0.08 -14.39
CA PHE A 411 -2.45 0.67 -14.33
C PHE A 411 -1.74 0.26 -13.04
N LYS A 412 -0.90 -0.79 -13.14
CA LYS A 412 -0.28 -1.45 -11.99
C LYS A 412 1.18 -1.07 -11.84
N VAL A 413 1.49 -0.23 -10.87
CA VAL A 413 2.87 -0.02 -10.44
C VAL A 413 3.12 -0.81 -9.17
N TYR A 414 4.10 -1.69 -9.20
CA TYR A 414 4.41 -2.59 -8.09
C TYR A 414 5.39 -1.96 -7.12
N TYR A 415 5.01 -1.98 -5.87
CA TYR A 415 5.84 -1.66 -4.72
C TYR A 415 5.79 -2.83 -3.75
N THR A 416 6.58 -2.81 -2.71
CA THR A 416 6.42 -3.80 -1.63
C THR A 416 5.65 -3.18 -0.46
N ASP A 417 4.83 -4.00 0.18
CA ASP A 417 4.31 -3.68 1.50
C ASP A 417 5.43 -3.76 2.56
N ARG A 418 5.11 -3.50 3.81
CA ARG A 418 6.08 -3.59 4.90
C ARG A 418 6.47 -5.02 5.29
N GLN A 419 5.81 -6.05 4.76
CA GLN A 419 6.25 -7.44 4.85
C GLN A 419 7.26 -7.78 3.74
N GLY A 420 7.44 -6.92 2.74
CA GLY A 420 8.34 -7.12 1.62
C GLY A 420 7.72 -7.85 0.44
N VAL A 421 6.40 -7.84 0.31
CA VAL A 421 5.68 -8.51 -0.76
C VAL A 421 5.20 -7.50 -1.79
N PRO A 422 5.30 -7.79 -3.09
CA PRO A 422 4.80 -6.91 -4.14
C PRO A 422 3.31 -6.66 -4.02
N VAL A 423 2.92 -5.39 -4.04
CA VAL A 423 1.55 -4.92 -4.11
C VAL A 423 1.43 -3.93 -5.26
N ALA A 424 0.43 -4.13 -6.10
CA ALA A 424 0.14 -3.23 -7.21
C ALA A 424 -0.70 -2.06 -6.73
N ILE A 425 -0.31 -0.84 -7.08
CA ILE A 425 -1.10 0.36 -6.84
C ILE A 425 -1.26 1.17 -8.12
N ASP A 426 -2.35 1.90 -8.24
CA ASP A 426 -2.50 2.95 -9.24
C ASP A 426 -1.80 4.23 -8.77
N ILE A 427 -0.58 4.45 -9.24
CA ILE A 427 0.20 5.62 -8.85
C ILE A 427 -0.43 6.94 -9.31
N SER A 428 -1.27 6.91 -10.35
CA SER A 428 -2.00 8.07 -10.82
C SER A 428 -3.19 8.44 -9.93
N GLY A 429 -3.73 7.45 -9.20
CA GLY A 429 -4.93 7.57 -8.38
C GLY A 429 -6.23 7.74 -9.17
N LYS A 430 -6.23 7.54 -10.51
CA LYS A 430 -7.38 7.79 -11.40
C LYS A 430 -7.97 6.55 -12.03
N GLU A 431 -7.17 5.51 -12.21
CA GLU A 431 -7.50 4.34 -13.03
C GLU A 431 -8.11 3.20 -12.22
N GLY A 432 -7.94 3.22 -10.89
CA GLY A 432 -8.49 2.23 -10.00
C GLY A 432 -10.01 2.31 -9.86
N ARG A 433 -10.62 1.28 -9.31
CA ARG A 433 -12.07 1.21 -9.03
C ARG A 433 -12.58 2.42 -8.25
N ASN A 434 -11.75 2.95 -7.34
CA ASN A 434 -12.04 4.18 -6.58
C ASN A 434 -11.11 5.27 -7.07
N LYS A 435 -11.67 6.32 -7.67
CA LYS A 435 -10.91 7.50 -8.05
C LYS A 435 -10.44 8.25 -6.79
N LEU A 436 -9.13 8.36 -6.59
CA LEU A 436 -8.51 9.02 -5.44
C LEU A 436 -8.09 10.45 -5.74
N THR A 437 -7.81 10.79 -7.01
CA THR A 437 -7.25 12.07 -7.45
C THR A 437 -8.03 12.66 -8.62
N ASP A 438 -8.00 13.98 -8.77
CA ASP A 438 -8.60 14.66 -9.91
C ASP A 438 -7.64 14.79 -11.10
N ASN A 439 -6.32 14.80 -10.82
CA ASN A 439 -5.27 14.81 -11.83
C ASN A 439 -4.19 13.77 -11.49
N SER A 440 -3.36 13.41 -12.46
CA SER A 440 -2.27 12.43 -12.30
C SER A 440 -0.90 13.09 -12.15
N ASN A 441 -0.87 14.41 -11.96
CA ASN A 441 0.38 15.12 -11.76
C ASN A 441 0.95 14.81 -10.38
N PHE A 442 2.26 14.77 -10.29
CA PHE A 442 2.94 14.35 -9.08
C PHE A 442 4.13 15.23 -8.73
N PHE A 443 4.47 15.20 -7.44
CA PHE A 443 5.59 15.89 -6.86
C PHE A 443 6.43 14.92 -6.04
N VAL A 444 7.75 14.87 -6.31
CA VAL A 444 8.69 14.00 -5.59
C VAL A 444 9.71 14.86 -4.85
N LEU A 445 9.80 14.67 -3.53
CA LEU A 445 10.79 15.30 -2.68
C LEU A 445 11.69 14.27 -2.04
N GLY A 446 12.99 14.39 -2.28
CA GLY A 446 13.97 13.48 -1.69
C GLY A 446 15.34 14.13 -1.54
N PRO A 447 15.85 14.27 -0.28
CA PRO A 447 17.20 14.77 -0.05
C PRO A 447 18.27 14.00 -0.80
N SER A 448 19.42 14.63 -1.05
CA SER A 448 20.56 13.94 -1.64
C SER A 448 20.92 12.66 -0.87
N GLY A 449 21.07 11.55 -1.58
CA GLY A 449 21.35 10.23 -1.02
C GLY A 449 20.12 9.49 -0.46
N SER A 450 18.91 10.02 -0.57
CA SER A 450 17.66 9.34 -0.14
C SER A 450 17.21 8.20 -1.07
N GLY A 451 17.79 8.09 -2.27
CA GLY A 451 17.42 7.11 -3.29
C GLY A 451 16.40 7.64 -4.32
N LYS A 452 16.34 8.95 -4.51
CA LYS A 452 15.43 9.63 -5.44
C LYS A 452 15.48 9.06 -6.86
N SER A 453 16.66 9.05 -7.48
CA SER A 453 16.83 8.54 -8.87
C SER A 453 16.52 7.04 -8.96
N PHE A 454 16.87 6.24 -7.95
CA PHE A 454 16.50 4.83 -7.86
C PHE A 454 14.98 4.63 -7.86
N TYR A 455 14.26 5.42 -7.04
CA TYR A 455 12.80 5.40 -6.98
C TYR A 455 12.15 5.78 -8.31
N VAL A 456 12.60 6.91 -8.91
CA VAL A 456 12.01 7.41 -10.17
C VAL A 456 12.29 6.45 -11.33
N ASN A 457 13.50 5.86 -11.42
CA ASN A 457 13.81 4.83 -12.42
C ASN A 457 12.88 3.62 -12.30
N SER A 458 12.64 3.10 -11.09
CA SER A 458 11.72 1.99 -10.86
C SER A 458 10.29 2.32 -11.31
N MET A 459 9.80 3.50 -10.95
CA MET A 459 8.47 3.98 -11.34
C MET A 459 8.32 4.14 -12.86
N VAL A 460 9.31 4.77 -13.49
CA VAL A 460 9.31 5.07 -14.93
C VAL A 460 9.40 3.79 -15.77
N ARG A 461 10.25 2.84 -15.36
CA ARG A 461 10.34 1.51 -15.99
C ARG A 461 8.97 0.86 -16.06
N GLN A 462 8.32 0.73 -14.91
CA GLN A 462 7.04 0.05 -14.81
C GLN A 462 5.92 0.79 -15.57
N ALA A 463 5.95 2.12 -15.59
CA ALA A 463 5.00 2.90 -16.38
C ALA A 463 5.21 2.73 -17.89
N HIS A 464 6.47 2.71 -18.35
CA HIS A 464 6.80 2.50 -19.77
C HIS A 464 6.38 1.10 -20.23
N GLU A 465 6.64 0.06 -19.44
CA GLU A 465 6.22 -1.32 -19.75
C GLU A 465 4.68 -1.46 -19.87
N GLN A 466 3.91 -0.44 -19.43
CA GLN A 466 2.45 -0.37 -19.54
C GLN A 466 2.00 0.70 -20.55
N ASP A 467 2.68 0.80 -21.67
CA ASP A 467 2.34 1.68 -22.80
C ASP A 467 2.26 3.17 -22.41
N THR A 468 3.18 3.63 -21.56
CA THR A 468 3.32 5.05 -21.21
C THR A 468 4.53 5.65 -21.91
N ASP A 469 4.32 6.67 -22.73
CA ASP A 469 5.43 7.43 -23.30
C ASP A 469 6.09 8.30 -22.24
N ILE A 470 7.40 8.21 -22.13
CA ILE A 470 8.20 8.90 -21.11
C ILE A 470 9.05 9.97 -21.74
N VAL A 471 9.01 11.17 -21.15
CA VAL A 471 9.94 12.26 -21.44
C VAL A 471 10.56 12.72 -20.13
N LEU A 472 11.88 12.68 -20.06
CA LEU A 472 12.65 13.03 -18.87
C LEU A 472 13.56 14.23 -19.15
N VAL A 473 13.58 15.18 -18.25
CA VAL A 473 14.58 16.23 -18.16
C VAL A 473 15.51 15.88 -17.01
N ASP A 474 16.73 15.48 -17.34
CA ASP A 474 17.72 14.96 -16.39
C ASP A 474 18.85 16.00 -16.18
N THR A 475 19.36 16.09 -14.95
CA THR A 475 20.44 16.99 -14.57
C THR A 475 21.54 16.26 -13.79
N GLY A 476 21.73 14.97 -14.01
CA GLY A 476 22.68 14.18 -13.25
C GLY A 476 23.03 12.84 -13.88
N ASN A 477 22.72 12.68 -15.16
CA ASN A 477 22.95 11.45 -15.92
C ASN A 477 22.38 10.20 -15.22
N SER A 478 21.15 10.32 -14.69
CA SER A 478 20.51 9.30 -13.86
C SER A 478 19.73 8.26 -14.66
N TYR A 479 19.37 8.53 -15.92
CA TYR A 479 18.48 7.70 -16.72
C TYR A 479 19.11 7.12 -17.99
N GLU A 480 20.42 7.28 -18.19
CA GLU A 480 21.15 6.77 -19.36
C GLU A 480 20.93 5.25 -19.53
N GLY A 481 21.13 4.46 -18.46
CA GLY A 481 21.01 3.02 -18.52
C GLY A 481 19.61 2.51 -18.87
N LEU A 482 18.58 3.13 -18.28
CA LEU A 482 17.19 2.78 -18.55
C LEU A 482 16.77 3.19 -19.97
N CYS A 483 17.24 4.35 -20.45
CA CYS A 483 17.01 4.80 -21.82
C CYS A 483 17.67 3.86 -22.83
N GLU A 484 18.91 3.42 -22.56
CA GLU A 484 19.62 2.47 -23.42
C GLU A 484 18.93 1.09 -23.42
N TYR A 485 18.41 0.65 -22.27
CA TYR A 485 17.69 -0.61 -22.14
C TYR A 485 16.43 -0.64 -23.04
N PHE A 486 15.63 0.43 -23.02
CA PHE A 486 14.42 0.53 -23.85
C PHE A 486 14.70 0.92 -25.32
N GLY A 487 15.96 1.16 -25.67
CA GLY A 487 16.31 1.65 -27.02
C GLY A 487 15.79 3.03 -27.31
N GLY A 488 15.56 3.82 -26.26
CA GLY A 488 15.06 5.19 -26.32
C GLY A 488 16.10 6.19 -26.79
N LYS A 489 15.69 7.44 -26.92
CA LYS A 489 16.55 8.54 -27.40
C LYS A 489 17.15 9.31 -26.20
N TYR A 490 18.47 9.23 -26.04
CA TYR A 490 19.23 9.98 -25.06
C TYR A 490 19.86 11.19 -25.73
N ILE A 491 19.48 12.40 -25.36
CA ILE A 491 19.90 13.68 -25.97
C ILE A 491 20.66 14.46 -24.90
N SER A 492 21.98 14.54 -25.04
CA SER A 492 22.82 15.30 -24.14
C SER A 492 23.17 16.64 -24.77
N TYR A 493 22.98 17.73 -24.00
CA TYR A 493 23.41 19.07 -24.43
C TYR A 493 24.93 19.22 -24.28
N THR A 494 25.60 19.55 -25.37
CA THR A 494 26.99 20.01 -25.37
C THR A 494 27.12 21.26 -26.21
N GLU A 495 28.17 22.05 -26.00
CA GLU A 495 28.39 23.24 -26.84
C GLU A 495 28.57 22.88 -28.32
N GLU A 496 29.17 21.72 -28.62
CA GLU A 496 29.35 21.21 -29.99
C GLU A 496 28.05 20.60 -30.59
N HIS A 497 27.18 20.08 -29.74
CA HIS A 497 25.91 19.47 -30.12
C HIS A 497 24.77 19.99 -29.23
N PRO A 498 24.33 21.26 -29.47
CA PRO A 498 23.22 21.82 -28.69
C PRO A 498 21.90 21.12 -29.04
N ILE A 499 20.96 21.16 -28.09
CA ILE A 499 19.60 20.74 -28.35
C ILE A 499 18.94 21.75 -29.28
N THR A 500 18.64 21.32 -30.49
CA THR A 500 18.09 22.20 -31.54
C THR A 500 16.60 21.94 -31.71
N MET A 501 15.84 23.02 -31.82
CA MET A 501 14.45 22.98 -32.21
C MET A 501 14.04 24.29 -32.84
N ASN A 502 13.46 24.23 -34.01
CA ASN A 502 12.81 25.38 -34.60
C ASN A 502 11.33 25.46 -34.15
N PRO A 503 11.02 26.21 -33.09
CA PRO A 503 9.67 26.29 -32.54
C PRO A 503 8.71 27.15 -33.42
N PHE A 504 9.26 27.91 -34.39
CA PHE A 504 8.48 28.74 -35.30
C PHE A 504 7.89 27.98 -36.47
N LYS A 505 8.46 26.79 -36.81
CA LYS A 505 7.98 25.96 -37.92
C LYS A 505 6.74 25.19 -37.52
N ILE A 506 5.58 25.67 -37.94
CA ILE A 506 4.28 25.08 -37.67
C ILE A 506 3.42 25.07 -38.92
N LYS A 507 2.43 24.17 -38.95
CA LYS A 507 1.38 24.18 -39.98
C LYS A 507 0.27 25.15 -39.59
N ARG A 508 -0.54 25.57 -40.58
CA ARG A 508 -1.65 26.50 -40.31
C ARG A 508 -2.67 25.99 -39.30
N GLU A 509 -2.88 24.66 -39.26
CA GLU A 509 -3.81 23.97 -38.37
C GLU A 509 -3.30 23.93 -36.93
N GLU A 510 -1.98 24.06 -36.74
CA GLU A 510 -1.29 24.02 -35.43
C GLU A 510 -1.23 25.43 -34.80
N TRP A 511 -1.52 26.49 -35.59
CA TRP A 511 -1.54 27.86 -35.11
C TRP A 511 -2.74 28.12 -34.22
N ASN A 512 -2.53 28.33 -32.93
CA ASN A 512 -3.54 28.57 -31.93
C ASN A 512 -3.03 29.46 -30.80
N ILE A 513 -3.92 29.85 -29.89
CA ILE A 513 -3.61 30.74 -28.76
C ILE A 513 -2.48 30.16 -27.88
N GLU A 514 -2.38 28.88 -27.78
CA GLU A 514 -1.37 28.18 -26.94
C GLU A 514 0.02 28.32 -27.57
N LYS A 515 0.13 28.09 -28.87
CA LYS A 515 1.39 28.28 -29.63
C LYS A 515 1.85 29.73 -29.64
N LEU A 516 0.90 30.63 -29.76
CA LEU A 516 1.17 32.06 -29.59
C LEU A 516 1.74 32.39 -28.22
N GLY A 517 1.12 31.89 -27.16
CA GLY A 517 1.57 32.01 -25.75
C GLY A 517 2.97 31.44 -25.53
N PHE A 518 3.24 30.25 -26.09
CA PHE A 518 4.57 29.64 -26.04
C PHE A 518 5.64 30.53 -26.69
N LEU A 519 5.44 30.92 -27.94
CA LEU A 519 6.40 31.75 -28.69
C LEU A 519 6.59 33.12 -28.04
N LYS A 520 5.53 33.71 -27.50
CA LYS A 520 5.62 34.94 -26.74
C LYS A 520 6.53 34.78 -25.52
N ASN A 521 6.33 33.76 -24.74
CA ASN A 521 7.16 33.48 -23.57
C ASN A 521 8.61 33.18 -23.95
N LEU A 522 8.85 32.47 -25.05
CA LEU A 522 10.18 32.21 -25.58
C LEU A 522 10.92 33.51 -25.93
N VAL A 523 10.28 34.38 -26.69
CA VAL A 523 10.86 35.67 -27.07
C VAL A 523 11.09 36.58 -25.86
N MET A 524 10.15 36.60 -24.93
CA MET A 524 10.27 37.38 -23.69
C MET A 524 11.38 36.85 -22.79
N LEU A 525 11.58 35.55 -22.70
CA LEU A 525 12.66 34.90 -21.91
C LEU A 525 14.04 35.32 -22.47
N ILE A 526 14.19 35.38 -23.81
CA ILE A 526 15.42 35.82 -24.45
C ILE A 526 15.64 37.32 -24.21
N TRP A 527 14.58 38.11 -24.33
CA TRP A 527 14.69 39.61 -24.21
C TRP A 527 14.92 40.07 -22.78
N LYS A 528 14.17 39.49 -21.81
CA LYS A 528 14.14 39.98 -20.42
C LYS A 528 14.94 39.11 -19.46
N GLY A 529 15.34 37.93 -19.90
CA GLY A 529 15.95 36.92 -19.03
C GLY A 529 14.94 36.29 -18.06
N SER A 530 15.40 35.31 -17.29
CA SER A 530 14.56 34.56 -16.36
C SER A 530 14.00 35.39 -15.19
N GLN A 531 14.69 36.47 -14.79
CA GLN A 531 14.31 37.34 -13.67
C GLN A 531 13.72 38.69 -14.11
N GLY A 532 13.57 38.90 -15.42
CA GLY A 532 13.07 40.17 -15.97
C GLY A 532 11.57 40.37 -15.73
N THR A 533 11.18 41.60 -15.48
CA THR A 533 9.78 42.01 -15.44
C THR A 533 9.26 42.41 -16.82
N VAL A 534 8.08 41.90 -17.15
CA VAL A 534 7.42 42.23 -18.45
C VAL A 534 6.24 43.15 -18.18
N SER A 535 6.21 44.30 -18.83
CA SER A 535 5.06 45.19 -18.77
C SER A 535 3.94 44.66 -19.67
N LYS A 536 2.68 45.03 -19.36
CA LYS A 536 1.52 44.66 -20.20
C LYS A 536 1.63 45.19 -21.63
N THR A 537 2.31 46.31 -21.82
CA THR A 537 2.51 46.89 -23.12
C THR A 537 3.50 46.06 -23.94
N GLU A 538 4.62 45.66 -23.36
CA GLU A 538 5.59 44.78 -24.02
C GLU A 538 4.98 43.41 -24.33
N ASP A 539 4.21 42.81 -23.38
CA ASP A 539 3.51 41.56 -23.60
C ASP A 539 2.58 41.64 -24.83
N ARG A 540 1.79 42.69 -24.93
CA ARG A 540 0.88 42.91 -26.06
C ARG A 540 1.61 43.20 -27.36
N LEU A 541 2.73 43.90 -27.29
CA LEU A 541 3.54 44.24 -28.46
C LEU A 541 4.16 42.99 -29.11
N ILE A 542 4.72 42.08 -28.29
CA ILE A 542 5.28 40.82 -28.80
C ILE A 542 4.16 39.90 -29.32
N GLU A 543 3.02 39.86 -28.64
CA GLU A 543 1.85 39.13 -29.11
C GLU A 543 1.41 39.60 -30.51
N GLN A 544 1.37 40.89 -30.71
CA GLN A 544 0.99 41.49 -31.99
C GLN A 544 1.98 41.15 -33.09
N VAL A 545 3.30 41.31 -32.85
CA VAL A 545 4.31 41.09 -33.90
C VAL A 545 4.38 39.62 -34.29
N ILE A 546 4.16 38.69 -33.35
CA ILE A 546 4.11 37.25 -33.65
C ILE A 546 2.89 36.93 -34.52
N ASN A 547 1.71 37.47 -34.19
CA ASN A 547 0.51 37.31 -35.02
C ASN A 547 0.71 37.85 -36.45
N GLU A 548 1.27 39.04 -36.58
CA GLU A 548 1.58 39.66 -37.89
C GLU A 548 2.62 38.85 -38.68
N TYR A 549 3.62 38.24 -38.01
CA TYR A 549 4.60 37.37 -38.62
C TYR A 549 3.95 36.11 -39.25
N TYR A 550 3.06 35.46 -38.53
CA TYR A 550 2.35 34.29 -39.05
C TYR A 550 1.33 34.67 -40.14
N ASP A 551 0.69 35.80 -40.02
CA ASP A 551 -0.17 36.31 -41.09
C ASP A 551 0.63 36.64 -42.34
N ALA A 552 1.83 37.21 -42.18
CA ALA A 552 2.76 37.45 -43.28
C ALA A 552 3.23 36.19 -43.99
N TYR A 553 3.33 35.07 -43.28
CA TYR A 553 3.67 33.78 -43.88
C TYR A 553 2.44 33.06 -44.50
N PHE A 554 1.34 32.92 -43.78
CA PHE A 554 0.21 32.13 -44.24
C PHE A 554 -0.69 32.83 -45.22
N THR A 555 -0.83 34.16 -45.11
CA THR A 555 -1.79 34.92 -45.90
C THR A 555 -1.10 35.76 -46.99
N THR A 556 -0.13 36.58 -46.63
CA THR A 556 0.50 37.52 -47.59
C THR A 556 1.76 37.00 -48.26
N LYS A 557 2.30 35.83 -47.79
CA LYS A 557 3.52 35.18 -48.31
C LYS A 557 4.76 36.12 -48.39
N ARG A 558 4.85 37.11 -47.53
CA ARG A 558 6.00 38.00 -47.40
C ARG A 558 7.18 37.38 -46.70
N VAL A 559 6.90 36.38 -45.84
CA VAL A 559 7.91 35.57 -45.15
C VAL A 559 8.06 34.26 -45.92
N SER A 560 9.30 33.90 -46.25
CA SER A 560 9.59 32.75 -47.13
C SER A 560 9.69 31.42 -46.36
N ASN A 561 10.14 31.50 -45.11
CA ASN A 561 10.38 30.35 -44.24
C ASN A 561 10.06 30.70 -42.79
N LEU A 562 9.60 29.71 -42.01
CA LEU A 562 9.31 29.88 -40.58
C LEU A 562 10.51 29.38 -39.75
N CYS A 563 11.31 30.32 -39.20
CA CYS A 563 12.41 30.07 -38.29
C CYS A 563 12.72 31.32 -37.46
N PHE A 564 13.56 31.20 -36.43
CA PHE A 564 13.93 32.36 -35.62
C PHE A 564 14.60 33.47 -36.45
N ASN A 565 15.45 33.12 -37.39
CA ASN A 565 16.13 34.13 -38.26
C ASN A 565 15.12 35.02 -38.97
N THR A 566 14.13 34.44 -39.63
CA THR A 566 13.09 35.20 -40.36
C THR A 566 12.16 35.97 -39.43
N PHE A 567 11.90 35.42 -38.23
CA PHE A 567 11.15 36.14 -37.20
C PHE A 567 11.94 37.36 -36.67
N TYR A 568 13.25 37.19 -36.40
CA TYR A 568 14.10 38.26 -35.94
C TYR A 568 14.14 39.41 -36.96
N GLU A 569 14.38 39.09 -38.23
CA GLU A 569 14.38 40.06 -39.31
C GLU A 569 13.05 40.80 -39.40
N PHE A 570 11.94 40.09 -39.40
CA PHE A 570 10.59 40.62 -39.45
C PHE A 570 10.30 41.52 -38.24
N SER A 571 10.60 41.03 -37.01
CA SER A 571 10.32 41.75 -35.78
C SER A 571 11.13 43.03 -35.65
N THR A 572 12.43 43.00 -36.03
CA THR A 572 13.31 44.16 -36.01
C THR A 572 12.82 45.27 -36.91
N GLU A 573 12.24 44.93 -38.08
CA GLU A 573 11.64 45.88 -38.99
C GLU A 573 10.27 46.37 -38.53
N ARG A 574 9.45 45.51 -37.99
CA ARG A 574 8.03 45.77 -37.72
C ARG A 574 7.78 46.41 -36.34
N LEU A 575 8.57 46.07 -35.30
CA LEU A 575 8.37 46.61 -33.95
C LEU A 575 8.46 48.14 -33.87
N PRO A 576 9.46 48.79 -34.49
CA PRO A 576 9.50 50.27 -34.50
C PRO A 576 8.26 50.89 -35.11
N LYS A 577 7.75 50.32 -36.22
CA LYS A 577 6.54 50.78 -36.89
C LYS A 577 5.29 50.64 -36.02
N ILE A 578 5.15 49.52 -35.31
CA ILE A 578 4.03 49.32 -34.37
C ILE A 578 4.10 50.35 -33.25
N CYS A 579 5.29 50.64 -32.73
CA CYS A 579 5.49 51.65 -31.70
C CYS A 579 5.07 53.04 -32.17
N GLU A 580 5.46 53.43 -33.38
CA GLU A 580 5.06 54.69 -33.98
C GLU A 580 3.54 54.76 -34.23
N GLU A 581 2.98 53.72 -34.83
CA GLU A 581 1.54 53.62 -35.14
C GLU A 581 0.65 53.76 -33.90
N ASN A 582 1.13 53.26 -32.74
CA ASN A 582 0.37 53.26 -31.48
C ASN A 582 0.87 54.28 -30.44
N GLY A 583 1.85 55.15 -30.81
CA GLY A 583 2.40 56.17 -29.92
C GLY A 583 3.07 55.60 -28.65
N LEU A 584 3.68 54.42 -28.73
CA LEU A 584 4.33 53.75 -27.61
C LEU A 584 5.76 54.32 -27.45
N HIS A 585 5.98 54.92 -26.28
CA HIS A 585 7.30 55.48 -25.93
C HIS A 585 7.91 54.74 -24.74
N GLY A 586 9.24 54.69 -24.66
CA GLY A 586 9.94 54.11 -23.53
C GLY A 586 10.17 52.61 -23.60
N ILE A 587 9.90 51.99 -24.75
CA ILE A 587 10.21 50.57 -24.98
C ILE A 587 11.64 50.45 -25.49
N ASP A 588 12.47 49.61 -24.79
CA ASP A 588 13.88 49.44 -25.15
C ASP A 588 14.06 48.40 -26.28
N LEU A 589 13.79 48.84 -27.50
CA LEU A 589 14.00 48.03 -28.71
C LEU A 589 15.48 47.78 -29.00
N SER A 590 16.39 48.62 -28.49
CA SER A 590 17.83 48.45 -28.68
C SER A 590 18.30 47.20 -27.91
N SER A 591 17.85 47.06 -26.67
CA SER A 591 18.10 45.85 -25.86
C SER A 591 17.47 44.61 -26.50
N TYR A 592 16.24 44.73 -27.01
CA TYR A 592 15.57 43.65 -27.75
C TYR A 592 16.44 43.14 -28.92
N ASN A 593 16.83 44.02 -29.79
CA ASN A 593 17.63 43.68 -30.98
C ASN A 593 18.99 43.10 -30.59
N TYR A 594 19.63 43.64 -29.56
CA TYR A 594 20.96 43.19 -29.10
C TYR A 594 20.90 41.77 -28.49
N LEU A 595 19.96 41.53 -27.60
CA LEU A 595 19.88 40.22 -26.89
C LEU A 595 19.40 39.09 -27.80
N LEU A 596 18.42 39.37 -28.68
CA LEU A 596 17.93 38.35 -29.61
C LEU A 596 18.96 38.01 -30.71
N LYS A 597 19.95 38.89 -30.96
CA LYS A 597 20.99 38.67 -31.95
C LYS A 597 21.86 37.42 -31.65
N ASP A 598 21.99 37.00 -30.39
CA ASP A 598 22.74 35.80 -30.03
C ASP A 598 22.15 34.50 -30.61
N PHE A 599 20.84 34.50 -30.90
CA PHE A 599 20.11 33.39 -31.54
C PHE A 599 19.91 33.58 -33.04
N TYR A 600 20.32 34.75 -33.58
CA TYR A 600 20.27 35.06 -35.01
C TYR A 600 21.56 34.61 -35.68
N LYS A 601 21.52 34.56 -37.00
CA LYS A 601 22.60 34.14 -37.89
C LYS A 601 23.97 34.75 -37.52
N GLY A 602 24.94 33.89 -37.26
CA GLY A 602 26.27 34.28 -36.77
C GLY A 602 26.37 34.56 -35.27
N GLY A 603 25.29 34.36 -34.50
CA GLY A 603 25.28 34.41 -33.04
C GLY A 603 25.70 33.10 -32.39
N SER A 604 26.04 33.17 -31.11
CA SER A 604 26.54 32.01 -30.32
C SER A 604 25.56 30.84 -30.25
N HIS A 605 24.25 31.11 -30.33
CA HIS A 605 23.17 30.14 -30.20
C HIS A 605 22.30 30.04 -31.47
N GLU A 606 22.87 30.35 -32.63
CA GLU A 606 22.15 30.35 -33.92
C GLU A 606 21.39 29.06 -34.18
N VAL A 607 22.01 27.90 -33.95
CA VAL A 607 21.46 26.60 -34.29
C VAL A 607 20.31 26.20 -33.38
N THR A 608 20.28 26.67 -32.13
CA THR A 608 19.30 26.26 -31.09
C THR A 608 17.84 26.47 -31.52
N LEU A 609 17.52 27.60 -32.19
CA LEU A 609 16.16 27.98 -32.58
C LEU A 609 15.88 27.95 -34.09
N ASN A 610 16.89 27.63 -34.90
CA ASN A 610 16.76 27.67 -36.36
C ASN A 610 16.80 26.31 -37.04
N GLU A 611 17.45 25.33 -36.43
CA GLU A 611 17.48 23.99 -36.97
C GLU A 611 16.23 23.20 -36.60
N ASN A 612 15.75 22.37 -37.53
CA ASN A 612 14.58 21.55 -37.31
C ASN A 612 14.96 20.39 -36.36
N MET A 613 14.13 20.18 -35.38
CA MET A 613 14.18 19.00 -34.54
C MET A 613 13.97 17.74 -35.39
N ASP A 614 14.63 16.68 -35.01
CA ASP A 614 14.39 15.34 -35.59
C ASP A 614 12.91 14.93 -35.36
N SER A 615 12.15 14.82 -36.45
CA SER A 615 10.72 14.46 -36.39
C SER A 615 10.46 13.09 -35.79
N SER A 616 11.48 12.22 -35.75
CA SER A 616 11.39 10.89 -35.12
C SER A 616 11.11 10.99 -33.60
N LEU A 617 11.45 12.11 -32.93
CA LEU A 617 11.19 12.30 -31.51
C LEU A 617 9.71 12.20 -31.12
N PHE A 618 8.80 12.50 -32.03
CA PHE A 618 7.37 12.36 -31.75
C PHE A 618 6.91 10.91 -31.71
N ASP A 619 7.63 10.01 -32.37
CA ASP A 619 7.33 8.58 -32.42
C ASP A 619 8.04 7.79 -31.32
N GLU A 620 9.13 8.32 -30.77
CA GLU A 620 9.88 7.70 -29.68
C GLU A 620 9.04 7.59 -28.40
N THR A 621 9.10 6.45 -27.76
CA THR A 621 8.33 6.17 -26.53
C THR A 621 9.09 6.52 -25.24
N PHE A 622 10.43 6.60 -25.34
CA PHE A 622 11.30 6.91 -24.21
C PHE A 622 12.36 7.94 -24.62
N ILE A 623 12.27 9.14 -24.04
CA ILE A 623 13.19 10.24 -24.38
C ILE A 623 13.80 10.82 -23.10
N VAL A 624 15.11 10.99 -23.08
CA VAL A 624 15.83 11.66 -22.01
C VAL A 624 16.59 12.85 -22.57
N PHE A 625 16.34 14.01 -22.00
CA PHE A 625 17.11 15.24 -22.26
C PHE A 625 18.05 15.47 -21.08
N GLU A 626 19.34 15.20 -21.27
CA GLU A 626 20.39 15.47 -20.30
C GLU A 626 20.91 16.89 -20.48
N ILE A 627 20.68 17.74 -19.50
CA ILE A 627 20.98 19.17 -19.54
C ILE A 627 21.85 19.66 -18.37
N ASP A 628 22.61 18.75 -17.75
CA ASP A 628 23.50 19.07 -16.61
C ASP A 628 24.54 20.15 -16.97
N SER A 629 25.05 20.15 -18.21
CA SER A 629 26.05 21.12 -18.68
C SER A 629 25.56 22.56 -18.66
N ILE A 630 24.27 22.81 -18.78
CA ILE A 630 23.66 24.14 -18.78
C ILE A 630 22.85 24.46 -17.54
N LYS A 631 22.83 23.58 -16.53
CA LYS A 631 21.97 23.70 -15.33
C LYS A 631 22.16 25.01 -14.55
N ASP A 632 23.35 25.62 -14.64
CA ASP A 632 23.69 26.86 -13.94
C ASP A 632 23.62 28.10 -14.88
N ASP A 633 23.29 27.90 -16.15
CA ASP A 633 23.07 29.00 -17.10
C ASP A 633 21.67 29.61 -16.95
N PRO A 634 21.56 30.90 -16.57
CA PRO A 634 20.26 31.49 -16.23
C PRO A 634 19.36 31.74 -17.44
N LEU A 635 19.86 31.62 -18.67
CA LEU A 635 19.12 31.79 -19.92
C LEU A 635 18.87 30.45 -20.63
N LEU A 636 19.94 29.67 -20.86
CA LEU A 636 19.84 28.43 -21.63
C LEU A 636 19.03 27.34 -20.92
N PHE A 637 19.19 27.17 -19.60
CA PHE A 637 18.46 26.15 -18.87
C PHE A 637 16.93 26.34 -18.92
N PRO A 638 16.36 27.51 -18.58
CA PRO A 638 14.93 27.77 -18.77
C PRO A 638 14.47 27.66 -20.21
N LEU A 639 15.29 28.16 -21.17
CA LEU A 639 14.96 28.13 -22.61
C LEU A 639 14.82 26.69 -23.13
N VAL A 640 15.81 25.84 -22.86
CA VAL A 640 15.80 24.46 -23.31
C VAL A 640 14.66 23.68 -22.62
N THR A 641 14.44 23.94 -21.33
CA THR A 641 13.31 23.33 -20.60
C THR A 641 11.97 23.73 -21.22
N LEU A 642 11.79 24.98 -21.60
CA LEU A 642 10.60 25.47 -22.29
C LEU A 642 10.39 24.76 -23.64
N ILE A 643 11.46 24.56 -24.40
CA ILE A 643 11.43 23.81 -25.67
C ILE A 643 10.99 22.36 -25.44
N ILE A 644 11.55 21.67 -24.45
CA ILE A 644 11.20 20.28 -24.12
C ILE A 644 9.71 20.17 -23.71
N MET A 645 9.22 21.14 -22.95
CA MET A 645 7.79 21.18 -22.60
C MET A 645 6.88 21.36 -23.82
N ASP A 646 7.28 22.17 -24.82
CA ASP A 646 6.53 22.30 -26.08
C ASP A 646 6.53 20.97 -26.87
N VAL A 647 7.66 20.29 -26.94
CA VAL A 647 7.74 18.93 -27.54
C VAL A 647 6.76 17.98 -26.86
N PHE A 648 6.70 18.00 -25.53
CA PHE A 648 5.78 17.15 -24.79
C PHE A 648 4.31 17.52 -25.06
N LEU A 649 3.99 18.82 -25.13
CA LEU A 649 2.64 19.30 -25.47
C LEU A 649 2.21 18.84 -26.86
N GLN A 650 3.11 18.90 -27.86
CA GLN A 650 2.82 18.40 -29.20
C GLN A 650 2.62 16.89 -29.20
N LYS A 651 3.47 16.14 -28.50
CA LYS A 651 3.36 14.69 -28.32
C LYS A 651 2.02 14.30 -27.69
N MET A 652 1.57 15.04 -26.65
CA MET A 652 0.28 14.81 -26.00
C MET A 652 -0.92 14.88 -26.96
N ARG A 653 -0.84 15.72 -27.98
CA ARG A 653 -1.93 15.90 -28.96
C ARG A 653 -1.95 14.84 -30.04
N ILE A 654 -0.77 14.32 -30.41
CA ILE A 654 -0.61 13.36 -31.50
C ILE A 654 -0.93 11.93 -31.00
N LYS A 655 -0.39 11.55 -29.85
CA LYS A 655 -0.49 10.20 -29.28
C LYS A 655 -1.73 10.04 -28.40
N LYS A 656 -2.34 8.84 -28.39
CA LYS A 656 -3.55 8.55 -27.59
C LYS A 656 -3.27 7.75 -26.33
N ASN A 657 -2.09 7.12 -26.22
CA ASN A 657 -1.65 6.35 -25.05
C ASN A 657 -1.36 7.27 -23.83
N ARG A 658 -0.93 6.72 -22.70
CA ARG A 658 -0.47 7.49 -21.54
C ARG A 658 0.85 8.19 -21.81
N LYS A 659 1.08 9.34 -21.19
CA LYS A 659 2.35 10.07 -21.30
C LYS A 659 2.75 10.62 -19.96
N MET A 660 4.06 10.68 -19.72
CA MET A 660 4.61 11.20 -18.48
C MET A 660 5.81 12.11 -18.80
N LEU A 661 5.76 13.35 -18.33
CA LEU A 661 6.89 14.27 -18.32
C LEU A 661 7.44 14.37 -16.90
N ILE A 662 8.72 14.18 -16.74
CA ILE A 662 9.40 14.33 -15.46
C ILE A 662 10.50 15.37 -15.62
N ILE A 663 10.52 16.34 -14.72
CA ILE A 663 11.51 17.43 -14.72
C ILE A 663 12.27 17.36 -13.40
N GLU A 664 13.56 16.97 -13.47
CA GLU A 664 14.45 17.03 -12.31
C GLU A 664 14.96 18.46 -12.12
N GLU A 665 15.10 18.85 -10.84
CA GLU A 665 15.56 20.18 -10.42
C GLU A 665 14.79 21.34 -11.10
N ALA A 666 13.50 21.11 -11.34
CA ALA A 666 12.62 22.02 -12.08
C ALA A 666 12.60 23.46 -11.51
N TRP A 667 12.91 23.64 -10.24
CA TRP A 667 12.93 24.94 -9.57
C TRP A 667 13.87 25.95 -10.25
N LYS A 668 14.99 25.50 -10.81
CA LYS A 668 15.92 26.34 -11.56
C LYS A 668 15.28 26.92 -12.83
N ALA A 669 14.49 26.10 -13.53
CA ALA A 669 13.74 26.56 -14.70
C ALA A 669 12.55 27.44 -14.31
N ILE A 670 11.92 27.17 -13.17
CA ILE A 670 10.66 27.78 -12.74
C ILE A 670 10.89 29.08 -11.95
N ALA A 671 12.10 29.43 -11.61
CA ALA A 671 12.44 30.67 -10.90
C ALA A 671 11.93 31.94 -11.62
N SER A 672 11.57 31.82 -12.89
CA SER A 672 10.98 32.89 -13.71
C SER A 672 9.45 32.91 -13.61
N PRO A 673 8.79 34.06 -13.37
CA PRO A 673 7.34 34.18 -13.39
C PRO A 673 6.69 33.69 -14.70
N MET A 674 7.33 33.92 -15.83
CA MET A 674 6.86 33.50 -17.16
C MET A 674 6.85 31.99 -17.30
N MET A 675 7.91 31.31 -16.82
CA MET A 675 8.01 29.86 -16.83
C MET A 675 6.98 29.23 -15.88
N ALA A 676 6.77 29.81 -14.71
CA ALA A 676 5.79 29.33 -13.75
C ALA A 676 4.35 29.34 -14.30
N GLU A 677 3.99 30.39 -15.06
CA GLU A 677 2.69 30.45 -15.74
C GLU A 677 2.56 29.39 -16.84
N TYR A 678 3.62 29.12 -17.59
CA TYR A 678 3.63 28.11 -18.63
C TYR A 678 3.53 26.69 -18.02
N ILE A 679 4.21 26.44 -16.93
CA ILE A 679 4.09 25.16 -16.18
C ILE A 679 2.67 24.98 -15.65
N LYS A 680 2.08 26.01 -15.06
CA LYS A 680 0.68 25.99 -14.62
C LYS A 680 -0.28 25.64 -15.78
N TYR A 681 -0.02 26.19 -16.95
CA TYR A 681 -0.76 25.84 -18.16
C TYR A 681 -0.54 24.38 -18.56
N LEU A 682 0.71 23.89 -18.57
CA LEU A 682 1.06 22.51 -18.87
C LEU A 682 0.35 21.51 -17.94
N TYR A 683 0.38 21.78 -16.63
CA TYR A 683 -0.31 20.95 -15.64
C TYR A 683 -1.83 20.85 -15.86
N LYS A 684 -2.45 21.98 -16.19
CA LYS A 684 -3.90 22.02 -16.51
C LYS A 684 -4.23 21.31 -17.83
N THR A 685 -3.33 21.39 -18.81
CA THR A 685 -3.53 20.79 -20.13
C THR A 685 -3.28 19.29 -20.13
N ALA A 686 -2.25 18.82 -19.44
CA ALA A 686 -1.88 17.42 -19.34
C ALA A 686 -3.07 16.53 -18.91
N ARG A 687 -3.87 17.01 -17.97
CA ARG A 687 -5.07 16.33 -17.47
C ARG A 687 -6.06 15.92 -18.57
N LYS A 688 -6.14 16.71 -19.68
CA LYS A 688 -7.09 16.46 -20.78
C LYS A 688 -6.60 15.39 -21.76
N PHE A 689 -5.32 15.04 -21.75
CA PHE A 689 -4.67 14.22 -22.76
C PHE A 689 -4.03 12.93 -22.22
N TRP A 690 -4.55 12.39 -21.10
CA TRP A 690 -3.96 11.20 -20.46
C TRP A 690 -2.46 11.36 -20.19
N ALA A 691 -2.07 12.56 -19.78
CA ALA A 691 -0.70 12.90 -19.49
C ALA A 691 -0.55 13.29 -18.01
N SER A 692 0.62 13.06 -17.46
CA SER A 692 1.04 13.50 -16.14
C SER A 692 2.33 14.28 -16.22
N VAL A 693 2.46 15.27 -15.37
CA VAL A 693 3.67 16.07 -15.19
C VAL A 693 4.17 15.86 -13.77
N GLY A 694 5.42 15.45 -13.65
CA GLY A 694 6.10 15.25 -12.39
C GLY A 694 7.27 16.20 -12.21
N VAL A 695 7.37 16.78 -11.03
CA VAL A 695 8.52 17.56 -10.61
C VAL A 695 9.25 16.83 -9.51
N VAL A 696 10.55 16.74 -9.66
CA VAL A 696 11.44 16.04 -8.74
C VAL A 696 12.48 17.02 -8.20
N THR A 697 12.59 17.15 -6.86
CA THR A 697 13.54 18.06 -6.23
C THR A 697 14.20 17.48 -5.00
N GLN A 698 15.35 18.04 -4.61
CA GLN A 698 16.09 17.65 -3.41
C GLN A 698 15.71 18.48 -2.20
N GLU A 699 15.39 19.75 -2.40
CA GLU A 699 15.11 20.69 -1.33
C GLU A 699 13.78 21.43 -1.57
N ILE A 700 12.95 21.46 -0.54
CA ILE A 700 11.68 22.20 -0.64
C ILE A 700 11.87 23.71 -0.63
N GLN A 701 13.00 24.19 -0.08
CA GLN A 701 13.31 25.62 -0.03
C GLN A 701 13.44 26.23 -1.41
N ASP A 702 13.86 25.43 -2.38
CA ASP A 702 13.96 25.82 -3.77
C ASP A 702 12.60 26.19 -4.38
N ILE A 703 11.53 25.58 -3.87
CA ILE A 703 10.15 25.81 -4.31
C ILE A 703 9.50 26.94 -3.51
N ILE A 704 9.86 27.10 -2.23
CA ILE A 704 9.26 28.13 -1.35
C ILE A 704 9.67 29.54 -1.75
N GLY A 705 10.85 29.70 -2.34
CA GLY A 705 11.40 31.00 -2.75
C GLY A 705 10.53 31.77 -3.74
N SER A 706 9.57 31.11 -4.41
CA SER A 706 8.61 31.73 -5.32
C SER A 706 7.18 31.27 -5.01
N GLU A 707 6.34 32.22 -4.63
CA GLU A 707 4.92 31.95 -4.35
C GLU A 707 4.18 31.42 -5.59
N ILE A 708 4.58 31.88 -6.77
CA ILE A 708 4.03 31.44 -8.06
C ILE A 708 4.38 29.97 -8.35
N VAL A 709 5.61 29.57 -8.03
CA VAL A 709 6.07 28.18 -8.19
C VAL A 709 5.31 27.23 -7.25
N LYS A 710 5.17 27.64 -6.00
CA LYS A 710 4.39 26.91 -5.01
C LYS A 710 2.96 26.65 -5.50
N GLU A 711 2.28 27.69 -5.99
CA GLU A 711 0.93 27.55 -6.53
C GLU A 711 0.88 26.71 -7.81
N ALA A 712 1.85 26.86 -8.70
CA ALA A 712 1.86 26.16 -9.97
C ALA A 712 2.07 24.65 -9.81
N ILE A 713 2.98 24.21 -8.95
CA ILE A 713 3.37 22.81 -8.80
C ILE A 713 2.54 22.13 -7.71
N ILE A 714 2.58 22.67 -6.49
CA ILE A 714 2.02 21.95 -5.32
C ILE A 714 0.50 21.87 -5.40
N ASN A 715 -0.17 22.98 -5.74
CA ASN A 715 -1.63 23.00 -5.84
C ASN A 715 -2.18 22.24 -7.07
N ASN A 716 -1.35 21.88 -8.03
CA ASN A 716 -1.76 21.08 -9.19
C ASN A 716 -1.19 19.66 -9.20
N SER A 717 -0.55 19.21 -8.11
CA SER A 717 -0.05 17.84 -7.94
C SER A 717 -0.88 17.13 -6.89
N ASP A 718 -1.82 16.29 -7.33
CA ASP A 718 -2.66 15.50 -6.42
C ASP A 718 -1.92 14.31 -5.82
N VAL A 719 -0.77 13.95 -6.40
CA VAL A 719 0.10 12.88 -5.91
C VAL A 719 1.38 13.47 -5.33
N VAL A 720 1.66 13.16 -4.08
CA VAL A 720 2.86 13.62 -3.36
C VAL A 720 3.66 12.41 -2.90
N MET A 721 4.94 12.40 -3.25
CA MET A 721 5.88 11.31 -2.95
C MET A 721 7.06 11.85 -2.17
N LEU A 722 7.26 11.34 -0.95
CA LEU A 722 8.35 11.78 -0.08
C LEU A 722 9.26 10.62 0.27
N LEU A 723 10.55 10.78 0.00
CA LEU A 723 11.57 9.87 0.51
C LEU A 723 11.99 10.28 1.93
N ASP A 724 12.98 9.62 2.52
CA ASP A 724 13.40 9.86 3.90
C ASP A 724 13.72 11.33 4.18
N GLN A 725 12.91 11.96 5.04
CA GLN A 725 13.01 13.37 5.44
C GLN A 725 13.72 13.58 6.79
N SER A 726 14.39 12.56 7.32
CA SER A 726 15.01 12.63 8.66
C SER A 726 16.03 13.75 8.80
N LYS A 727 16.69 14.15 7.70
CA LYS A 727 17.62 15.28 7.66
C LYS A 727 16.96 16.65 7.94
N PHE A 728 15.66 16.75 7.70
CA PHE A 728 14.90 18.00 7.82
C PHE A 728 13.92 18.00 8.99
N LYS A 729 14.04 17.06 9.92
CA LYS A 729 13.10 16.87 11.03
C LYS A 729 12.83 18.16 11.82
N GLU A 730 13.86 18.96 12.11
CA GLU A 730 13.73 20.22 12.85
C GLU A 730 13.00 21.33 12.07
N ARG A 731 12.96 21.25 10.75
CA ARG A 731 12.32 22.24 9.85
C ARG A 731 11.10 21.66 9.13
N PHE A 732 10.63 20.49 9.56
CA PHE A 732 9.59 19.76 8.85
C PHE A 732 8.22 20.46 8.92
N ASP A 733 7.97 21.30 9.89
CA ASP A 733 6.71 22.07 10.00
C ASP A 733 6.47 22.97 8.77
N THR A 734 7.51 23.49 8.17
CA THR A 734 7.41 24.25 6.92
C THR A 734 6.97 23.33 5.76
N ILE A 735 7.57 22.14 5.64
CA ILE A 735 7.20 21.13 4.63
C ILE A 735 5.75 20.70 4.83
N LYS A 736 5.38 20.43 6.08
CA LYS A 736 4.02 20.07 6.49
C LYS A 736 2.99 21.10 6.05
N ALA A 737 3.23 22.36 6.35
CA ALA A 737 2.33 23.47 6.00
C ALA A 737 2.17 23.64 4.48
N ILE A 738 3.26 23.55 3.74
CA ILE A 738 3.27 23.76 2.29
C ILE A 738 2.58 22.61 1.55
N LEU A 739 2.89 21.37 1.92
CA LEU A 739 2.31 20.20 1.27
C LEU A 739 0.93 19.84 1.85
N GLY A 740 0.42 20.58 2.85
CA GLY A 740 -0.85 20.30 3.51
C GLY A 740 -0.87 18.90 4.14
N LEU A 741 0.24 18.50 4.79
CA LEU A 741 0.34 17.19 5.45
C LEU A 741 -0.35 17.21 6.80
N THR A 742 -1.01 16.12 7.13
CA THR A 742 -1.61 15.90 8.45
C THR A 742 -0.56 15.43 9.46
N ASP A 743 -0.88 15.46 10.75
CA ASP A 743 -0.03 14.87 11.80
C ASP A 743 0.16 13.37 11.59
N VAL A 744 -0.85 12.71 11.07
CA VAL A 744 -0.82 11.30 10.68
C VAL A 744 0.20 11.05 9.56
N ASP A 745 0.22 11.90 8.53
CA ASP A 745 1.20 11.82 7.45
C ASP A 745 2.62 12.02 7.96
N CYS A 746 2.82 13.00 8.85
CA CYS A 746 4.13 13.27 9.45
C CYS A 746 4.67 12.05 10.21
N LYS A 747 3.82 11.40 11.02
CA LYS A 747 4.19 10.17 11.73
C LYS A 747 4.63 9.07 10.76
N LYS A 748 3.88 8.86 9.67
CA LYS A 748 4.24 7.88 8.62
C LYS A 748 5.59 8.21 7.96
N ILE A 749 5.81 9.46 7.60
CA ILE A 749 7.03 9.92 6.94
C ILE A 749 8.26 9.66 7.81
N PHE A 750 8.20 9.90 9.11
CA PHE A 750 9.32 9.66 10.02
C PHE A 750 9.60 8.18 10.31
N THR A 751 8.73 7.26 9.90
CA THR A 751 8.99 5.81 9.94
C THR A 751 9.71 5.28 8.72
N ILE A 752 9.88 6.08 7.65
CA ILE A 752 10.54 5.68 6.40
C ILE A 752 11.94 5.14 6.71
N ASN A 753 12.24 3.95 6.22
CA ASN A 753 13.49 3.23 6.41
C ASN A 753 13.87 2.93 7.88
N ARG A 754 12.94 2.96 8.82
CA ARG A 754 13.21 2.79 10.26
C ARG A 754 12.57 1.55 10.89
N LEU A 755 11.56 0.95 10.26
CA LEU A 755 11.00 -0.30 10.73
C LEU A 755 11.95 -1.48 10.44
N GLU A 756 11.88 -2.52 11.28
CA GLU A 756 12.76 -3.70 11.22
C GLU A 756 12.41 -4.66 10.06
N ASN A 757 12.25 -4.14 8.86
CA ASN A 757 11.91 -4.92 7.68
C ASN A 757 13.03 -4.98 6.64
N LYS A 758 14.28 -4.66 7.05
CA LYS A 758 15.42 -4.49 6.13
C LYS A 758 16.37 -5.69 6.05
N GLU A 759 16.29 -6.64 6.99
CA GLU A 759 17.20 -7.78 7.00
C GLU A 759 17.10 -8.59 5.70
N GLY A 760 18.24 -8.79 5.05
CA GLY A 760 18.34 -9.54 3.78
C GLY A 760 17.89 -8.78 2.54
N ARG A 761 17.54 -7.48 2.64
CA ARG A 761 17.06 -6.65 1.53
C ARG A 761 18.15 -5.62 1.13
N SER A 762 18.91 -5.91 0.09
CA SER A 762 20.08 -5.10 -0.28
C SER A 762 19.74 -3.81 -1.02
N PHE A 763 18.85 -3.85 -2.01
CA PHE A 763 18.42 -2.69 -2.81
C PHE A 763 17.01 -2.29 -2.45
N PHE A 764 16.86 -1.73 -1.25
CA PHE A 764 15.59 -1.39 -0.66
C PHE A 764 15.58 0.05 -0.13
N ARG A 765 14.51 0.78 -0.45
CA ARG A 765 14.15 2.09 0.10
C ARG A 765 12.65 2.16 0.30
N GLU A 766 12.21 2.92 1.30
CA GLU A 766 10.78 3.22 1.46
C GLU A 766 10.47 4.61 0.94
N VAL A 767 9.25 4.78 0.45
CA VAL A 767 8.68 6.03 -0.03
C VAL A 767 7.28 6.22 0.55
N PHE A 768 7.00 7.42 1.04
CA PHE A 768 5.65 7.84 1.39
C PHE A 768 4.94 8.33 0.14
N ILE A 769 3.76 7.81 -0.14
CA ILE A 769 2.93 8.18 -1.29
C ILE A 769 1.57 8.63 -0.77
N ARG A 770 1.19 9.86 -1.08
CA ARG A 770 -0.15 10.41 -0.85
C ARG A 770 -0.84 10.63 -2.19
N ARG A 771 -2.04 10.11 -2.34
CA ARG A 771 -2.93 10.28 -3.49
C ARG A 771 -4.26 10.86 -2.99
N GLY A 772 -4.47 12.15 -3.24
CA GLY A 772 -5.59 12.89 -2.65
C GLY A 772 -5.54 12.85 -1.12
N GLN A 773 -6.53 12.23 -0.48
CA GLN A 773 -6.61 12.09 0.97
C GLN A 773 -6.00 10.78 1.51
N THR A 774 -5.65 9.86 0.64
CA THR A 774 -5.11 8.54 1.02
C THR A 774 -3.59 8.57 1.00
N SER A 775 -2.96 8.16 2.09
CA SER A 775 -1.51 8.09 2.20
C SER A 775 -1.02 6.77 2.77
N ASN A 776 0.11 6.28 2.26
CA ASN A 776 0.77 5.08 2.78
C ASN A 776 2.28 5.12 2.55
N VAL A 777 3.02 4.23 3.23
CA VAL A 777 4.45 4.02 3.00
C VAL A 777 4.63 2.68 2.31
N TYR A 778 5.34 2.71 1.19
CA TYR A 778 5.64 1.53 0.37
C TYR A 778 7.14 1.34 0.27
N GLY A 779 7.56 0.10 0.04
CA GLY A 779 8.95 -0.22 -0.25
C GLY A 779 9.21 -0.26 -1.76
N VAL A 780 10.35 0.27 -2.16
CA VAL A 780 10.94 0.07 -3.49
C VAL A 780 12.10 -0.88 -3.32
N GLU A 781 11.95 -2.08 -3.84
CA GLU A 781 12.95 -3.14 -3.75
C GLU A 781 13.14 -3.73 -5.14
N GLU A 782 14.39 -3.83 -5.58
CA GLU A 782 14.71 -4.22 -6.94
C GLU A 782 15.75 -5.35 -6.95
N PRO A 783 15.65 -6.29 -7.92
CA PRO A 783 16.69 -7.29 -8.16
C PRO A 783 17.97 -6.66 -8.72
N HIS A 784 19.03 -7.45 -8.80
CA HIS A 784 20.34 -7.01 -9.28
C HIS A 784 20.27 -6.45 -10.71
N GLU A 785 19.51 -7.07 -11.59
CA GLU A 785 19.35 -6.66 -12.99
C GLU A 785 18.72 -5.27 -13.11
N CYS A 786 17.66 -5.01 -12.35
CA CYS A 786 17.04 -3.69 -12.30
C CYS A 786 17.97 -2.65 -11.70
N TYR A 787 18.63 -2.97 -10.57
CA TYR A 787 19.60 -2.08 -9.94
C TYR A 787 20.72 -1.67 -10.90
N MET A 788 21.30 -2.63 -11.63
CA MET A 788 22.37 -2.35 -12.59
C MET A 788 21.90 -1.51 -13.78
N THR A 789 20.63 -1.61 -14.16
CA THR A 789 20.04 -0.72 -15.17
C THR A 789 19.88 0.72 -14.67
N TYR A 790 19.64 0.91 -13.35
CA TYR A 790 19.40 2.23 -12.73
C TYR A 790 20.65 2.88 -12.14
N THR A 791 21.76 2.15 -12.08
CA THR A 791 22.95 2.64 -11.35
C THR A 791 23.46 3.97 -11.91
N THR A 792 23.76 4.89 -11.00
CA THR A 792 24.42 6.17 -11.28
C THR A 792 25.91 6.13 -10.92
N GLU A 793 26.36 5.03 -10.31
CA GLU A 793 27.73 4.87 -9.87
C GLU A 793 28.69 4.69 -11.05
N ARG A 794 29.67 5.59 -11.17
CA ARG A 794 30.60 5.62 -12.30
C ARG A 794 31.32 4.28 -12.51
N ALA A 795 31.82 3.67 -11.44
CA ALA A 795 32.58 2.41 -11.54
C ALA A 795 31.69 1.26 -12.06
N GLU A 796 30.41 1.23 -11.69
CA GLU A 796 29.45 0.22 -12.15
C GLU A 796 29.09 0.43 -13.63
N LYS A 797 28.87 1.69 -14.04
CA LYS A 797 28.65 2.03 -15.46
C LYS A 797 29.86 1.66 -16.34
N GLU A 798 31.07 1.94 -15.86
CA GLU A 798 32.32 1.57 -16.59
C GLU A 798 32.47 0.05 -16.73
N ALA A 799 32.17 -0.70 -15.66
CA ALA A 799 32.20 -2.15 -15.70
C ALA A 799 31.17 -2.72 -16.68
N LEU A 800 29.94 -2.20 -16.72
CA LEU A 800 28.91 -2.57 -17.69
C LEU A 800 29.31 -2.27 -19.14
N LYS A 801 29.88 -1.09 -19.38
CA LYS A 801 30.43 -0.71 -20.71
C LYS A 801 31.55 -1.68 -21.14
N LEU A 802 32.35 -2.16 -20.19
CA LEU A 802 33.39 -3.17 -20.47
C LEU A 802 32.77 -4.51 -20.85
N TYR A 803 31.75 -4.98 -20.13
CA TYR A 803 31.00 -6.20 -20.47
C TYR A 803 30.40 -6.09 -21.87
N LYS A 804 29.72 -4.99 -22.19
CA LYS A 804 29.13 -4.74 -23.50
C LYS A 804 30.16 -4.80 -24.63
N ARG A 805 31.31 -4.16 -24.44
CA ARG A 805 32.40 -4.10 -25.43
C ARG A 805 33.05 -5.46 -25.65
N GLU A 806 33.39 -6.19 -24.58
CA GLU A 806 34.10 -7.47 -24.70
C GLU A 806 33.21 -8.59 -25.22
N LEU A 807 31.95 -8.63 -24.78
CA LEU A 807 31.00 -9.65 -25.22
C LEU A 807 30.35 -9.31 -26.56
N LYS A 808 30.54 -8.07 -27.08
CA LYS A 808 29.90 -7.55 -28.31
C LYS A 808 28.40 -7.80 -28.31
N CYS A 809 27.74 -7.51 -27.19
CA CYS A 809 26.35 -7.79 -26.94
C CYS A 809 25.52 -6.49 -26.74
N ASN A 810 24.21 -6.60 -26.73
CA ASN A 810 23.33 -5.48 -26.39
C ASN A 810 23.36 -5.17 -24.89
N HIS A 811 22.72 -4.08 -24.46
CA HIS A 811 22.73 -3.61 -23.08
C HIS A 811 22.11 -4.65 -22.11
N GLN A 812 20.99 -5.24 -22.46
CA GLN A 812 20.32 -6.29 -21.69
C GLN A 812 21.25 -7.49 -21.44
N GLN A 813 21.86 -8.03 -22.50
CA GLN A 813 22.77 -9.17 -22.40
C GLN A 813 24.00 -8.86 -21.55
N ALA A 814 24.48 -7.60 -21.60
CA ALA A 814 25.58 -7.15 -20.73
C ALA A 814 25.18 -7.16 -19.25
N ILE A 815 23.96 -6.69 -18.94
CA ILE A 815 23.41 -6.71 -17.57
C ILE A 815 23.27 -8.17 -17.09
N GLU A 816 22.67 -9.04 -17.90
CA GLU A 816 22.53 -10.47 -17.56
C GLU A 816 23.88 -11.13 -17.25
N ALA A 817 24.88 -10.92 -18.11
CA ALA A 817 26.21 -11.47 -17.92
C ALA A 817 26.91 -10.92 -16.69
N TYR A 818 26.80 -9.60 -16.46
CA TYR A 818 27.37 -8.95 -15.29
C TYR A 818 26.74 -9.44 -13.99
N CYS A 819 25.43 -9.49 -13.90
CA CYS A 819 24.71 -9.94 -12.70
C CYS A 819 25.00 -11.41 -12.40
N ARG A 820 25.00 -12.28 -13.40
CA ARG A 820 25.37 -13.70 -13.26
C ARG A 820 26.81 -13.85 -12.70
N ASP A 821 27.78 -13.11 -13.24
CA ASP A 821 29.17 -13.20 -12.80
C ASP A 821 29.35 -12.58 -11.42
N TRP A 822 28.60 -11.52 -11.09
CA TRP A 822 28.55 -10.92 -9.76
C TRP A 822 28.01 -11.92 -8.73
N ASP A 823 26.85 -12.55 -8.98
CA ASP A 823 26.26 -13.55 -8.09
C ASP A 823 27.22 -14.75 -7.87
N ALA A 824 27.86 -15.23 -8.94
CA ALA A 824 28.85 -16.30 -8.88
C ALA A 824 30.12 -15.91 -8.09
N SER A 825 30.43 -14.62 -7.99
CA SER A 825 31.61 -14.13 -7.26
C SER A 825 31.49 -14.21 -5.74
N GLY A 826 30.26 -14.28 -5.21
CA GLY A 826 29.97 -14.20 -3.77
C GLY A 826 30.26 -12.84 -3.13
N ILE A 827 30.57 -11.80 -3.92
CA ILE A 827 30.81 -10.44 -3.44
C ILE A 827 29.46 -9.78 -3.18
N SER A 828 29.19 -9.40 -1.94
CA SER A 828 27.88 -8.85 -1.54
C SER A 828 27.62 -7.43 -2.08
N LYS A 829 28.65 -6.62 -2.34
CA LYS A 829 28.49 -5.22 -2.78
C LYS A 829 28.80 -5.09 -4.28
N SER A 830 27.85 -4.58 -5.06
CA SER A 830 28.00 -4.31 -6.49
C SER A 830 29.22 -3.44 -6.81
N LEU A 831 29.41 -2.35 -6.08
CA LEU A 831 30.55 -1.46 -6.27
C LEU A 831 31.90 -2.18 -6.12
N ALA A 832 32.02 -3.09 -5.15
CA ALA A 832 33.27 -3.85 -4.96
C ALA A 832 33.52 -4.82 -6.11
N PHE A 833 32.48 -5.46 -6.64
CA PHE A 833 32.61 -6.29 -7.83
C PHE A 833 32.96 -5.46 -9.07
N ALA A 834 32.30 -4.31 -9.28
CA ALA A 834 32.62 -3.38 -10.37
C ALA A 834 34.09 -2.90 -10.34
N GLN A 835 34.60 -2.52 -9.17
CA GLN A 835 36.00 -2.14 -9.00
C GLN A 835 36.96 -3.27 -9.38
N LYS A 836 36.62 -4.52 -9.01
CA LYS A 836 37.43 -5.69 -9.38
C LYS A 836 37.42 -5.95 -10.89
N VAL A 837 36.27 -5.77 -11.54
CA VAL A 837 36.14 -5.87 -13.01
C VAL A 837 36.97 -4.80 -13.69
N ASN A 838 36.84 -3.55 -13.26
CA ASN A 838 37.59 -2.42 -13.84
C ASN A 838 39.09 -2.53 -13.64
N GLN A 839 39.58 -3.03 -12.47
CA GLN A 839 40.97 -3.31 -12.23
C GLN A 839 41.52 -4.43 -13.12
N ALA A 840 40.70 -5.47 -13.37
CA ALA A 840 41.08 -6.56 -14.27
C ALA A 840 41.06 -6.14 -15.75
N GLY A 841 40.35 -5.05 -16.10
CA GLY A 841 40.18 -4.57 -17.47
C GLY A 841 39.52 -5.55 -18.42
N ARG A 842 38.86 -6.58 -17.90
CA ARG A 842 38.21 -7.65 -18.66
C ARG A 842 37.04 -8.24 -17.90
N VAL A 843 36.16 -8.92 -18.63
CA VAL A 843 35.05 -9.71 -18.06
C VAL A 843 35.59 -10.81 -17.14
N LEU A 844 35.07 -10.88 -15.92
CA LEU A 844 35.41 -11.92 -14.96
C LEU A 844 34.45 -13.10 -15.13
N ARG A 845 34.73 -13.97 -16.09
CA ARG A 845 34.00 -15.24 -16.24
C ARG A 845 34.38 -16.19 -15.10
N LEU A 846 33.59 -16.21 -14.07
CA LEU A 846 33.68 -17.20 -13.01
C LEU A 846 32.87 -18.42 -13.49
N SER A 847 33.57 -19.43 -14.03
CA SER A 847 32.96 -20.72 -14.36
C SER A 847 32.31 -21.30 -13.10
N ASN A 848 31.06 -21.77 -13.21
CA ASN A 848 30.42 -22.60 -12.19
C ASN A 848 31.22 -23.89 -11.95
N THR A 849 32.35 -23.80 -11.26
CA THR A 849 33.10 -24.96 -10.71
C THR A 849 32.79 -24.98 -9.21
N ASN A 850 31.57 -25.39 -8.89
CA ASN A 850 31.21 -26.20 -7.71
C ASN A 850 29.68 -26.35 -7.68
N LYS A 851 29.24 -27.48 -8.23
CA LYS A 851 27.95 -28.05 -7.86
C LYS A 851 28.12 -28.77 -6.55
#